data_f036b34a3a4e337a971e2468673d4842
#
_entry.id   f036b34a3a4e337a971e2468673d4842
#
_cell.length_a   1.000
_cell.length_b   1.000
_cell.length_c   1.000
_cell.angle_alpha   90.00
_cell.angle_beta   90.00
_cell.angle_gamma   90.00
#
_symmetry.space_group_name_H-M   'P 1'
#
loop_
_entity.id
_entity.type
_entity.pdbx_description
1 polymer ?
#
loop_
_entity_poly.entity_id
_entity_poly.type
_entity_poly.pdbx_seq_one_letter_code
_entity_poly.pdbx_strand_id
1 'polypeptide(L)'
;MEKEYNTPQEEASYYKEAYEQEKARSASLAGRLADAKNEADTLQFQLDRIKNNPMWKASKPLRQTMHWGLRNYRRLRNLGGPKGIARKLRQKKREQEARKLHGTASFPTPEEAARQRDTKFDRMVKISILVPLYNTPLQFLNEMIESVLNQTYQNWELCLADGSDDEHTEVGARCQEYAAKDKRIVYHKLVKNEGIAGNTNECYKLATGEYIGLFDHDDILHPSVLFEYVKVINEQGADYIYCDETTFKGDSIDNMITLHFKPDFSIDNLRANNYICHFSVFSRELLEGTELFRSGFDGSQDHDMILRLTSNAKCIVHVPKLMYYWRSHKGSVASDISAKPYAIAAAKGAVADHLTRCGFKNFEIKSTRAFETIFEIKYEILKEDKISILIPNKDHLDDLRRCIQSIQERSTYDNYEIIIIENNSSEQQTFDYYKTLEGNDRIKVVTYEGDFNYSRINNYGAKFATGEYLLLLNNDTQVITMNWMENMLMYAQRRDVGAVGAKLYYGDLTIQHAGIVIGLGAHRTAGHTHYKINHDNLGYMGRLCYAQNVSAVTGACLMVRKSLYEELGGLDESFKVALNDVDFCLRLREQGYLNVFTPFAELYHYESASRGSDIEDAAKAQRYNEEAAHFREKWKEVIDRGDPYYNPNFSLNYSDYSLKTPDEIELNNEK
;
A
#
# COMPACT_ATOMS: atom_id res chain seq x y z
N MET A 1 29.05 4.52 -20.88
CA MET A 1 30.10 4.50 -21.92
C MET A 1 31.42 4.61 -21.18
N GLU A 2 32.21 3.56 -21.15
CA GLU A 2 33.61 3.64 -20.71
C GLU A 2 34.34 4.53 -21.70
N LYS A 3 34.96 5.61 -21.21
CA LYS A 3 35.83 6.44 -22.05
C LYS A 3 37.06 5.60 -22.38
N GLU A 4 37.28 5.29 -23.67
CA GLU A 4 38.54 4.73 -24.14
C GLU A 4 39.62 5.80 -24.04
N TYR A 5 40.68 5.52 -23.35
CA TYR A 5 41.86 6.38 -23.23
C TYR A 5 42.93 5.90 -24.18
N ASN A 6 43.50 6.85 -24.95
CA ASN A 6 44.53 6.52 -25.95
C ASN A 6 45.92 6.22 -25.35
N THR A 7 46.16 6.62 -24.09
CA THR A 7 47.42 6.35 -23.41
C THR A 7 47.20 6.17 -21.90
N PRO A 8 48.05 5.37 -21.20
CA PRO A 8 48.01 5.24 -19.74
C PRO A 8 48.23 6.57 -18.99
N GLN A 9 48.83 7.56 -19.64
CA GLN A 9 49.07 8.89 -19.06
C GLN A 9 47.77 9.74 -19.06
N GLU A 10 46.93 9.61 -20.09
CA GLU A 10 45.61 10.27 -20.16
C GLU A 10 44.66 9.68 -19.12
N GLU A 11 44.66 8.37 -18.95
CA GLU A 11 43.88 7.70 -17.92
C GLU A 11 44.29 8.14 -16.51
N ALA A 12 45.59 8.14 -16.22
CA ALA A 12 46.11 8.59 -14.94
C ALA A 12 45.82 10.07 -14.65
N SER A 13 45.83 10.94 -15.69
CA SER A 13 45.48 12.35 -15.58
C SER A 13 43.98 12.53 -15.24
N TYR A 14 43.12 11.78 -15.88
CA TYR A 14 41.67 11.79 -15.61
C TYR A 14 41.34 11.37 -14.19
N TYR A 15 41.89 10.24 -13.72
CA TYR A 15 41.67 9.79 -12.33
C TYR A 15 42.22 10.76 -11.30
N LYS A 16 43.34 11.41 -11.59
CA LYS A 16 43.90 12.43 -10.72
C LYS A 16 42.98 13.65 -10.64
N GLU A 17 42.46 14.10 -11.74
CA GLU A 17 41.53 15.25 -11.80
C GLU A 17 40.18 14.92 -11.10
N ALA A 18 39.62 13.73 -11.32
CA ALA A 18 38.43 13.24 -10.64
C ALA A 18 38.65 13.12 -9.11
N TYR A 19 39.80 12.65 -8.70
CA TYR A 19 40.19 12.57 -7.26
C TYR A 19 40.27 13.97 -6.62
N GLU A 20 40.92 14.95 -7.28
CA GLU A 20 41.00 16.30 -6.74
C GLU A 20 39.61 17.01 -6.73
N GLN A 21 38.75 16.74 -7.69
CA GLN A 21 37.37 17.22 -7.68
C GLN A 21 36.57 16.62 -6.51
N GLU A 22 36.65 15.31 -6.29
CA GLU A 22 35.96 14.67 -5.16
C GLU A 22 36.52 15.10 -3.79
N LYS A 23 37.81 15.33 -3.69
CA LYS A 23 38.44 15.89 -2.51
C LYS A 23 37.99 17.31 -2.22
N ALA A 24 37.88 18.15 -3.26
CA ALA A 24 37.36 19.51 -3.13
C ALA A 24 35.86 19.49 -2.70
N ARG A 25 35.08 18.60 -3.28
CA ARG A 25 33.67 18.39 -2.91
C ARG A 25 33.53 17.93 -1.45
N SER A 26 34.34 16.97 -1.01
CA SER A 26 34.38 16.48 0.35
C SER A 26 34.75 17.59 1.35
N ALA A 27 35.76 18.43 1.02
CA ALA A 27 36.14 19.57 1.82
C ALA A 27 35.03 20.62 1.93
N SER A 28 34.31 20.90 0.83
CA SER A 28 33.15 21.81 0.82
C SER A 28 32.00 21.28 1.71
N LEU A 29 31.71 19.97 1.63
CA LEU A 29 30.68 19.33 2.48
C LEU A 29 31.09 19.35 3.96
N ALA A 30 32.35 19.13 4.28
CA ALA A 30 32.87 19.21 5.65
C ALA A 30 32.74 20.64 6.20
N GLY A 31 33.02 21.68 5.38
CA GLY A 31 32.82 23.09 5.73
C GLY A 31 31.34 23.38 6.04
N ARG A 32 30.42 23.00 5.16
CA ARG A 32 28.98 23.17 5.36
C ARG A 32 28.45 22.45 6.61
N LEU A 33 28.99 21.28 6.91
CA LEU A 33 28.66 20.53 8.13
C LEU A 33 29.14 21.25 9.38
N ALA A 34 30.34 21.80 9.34
CA ALA A 34 30.91 22.60 10.46
C ALA A 34 30.08 23.88 10.71
N ASP A 35 29.67 24.59 9.65
CA ASP A 35 28.83 25.78 9.74
C ASP A 35 27.44 25.43 10.31
N ALA A 36 26.80 24.37 9.84
CA ALA A 36 25.50 23.92 10.37
C ALA A 36 25.60 23.49 11.84
N LYS A 37 26.73 22.88 12.25
CA LYS A 37 26.95 22.52 13.64
C LYS A 37 27.15 23.74 14.52
N ASN A 38 27.92 24.74 14.09
CA ASN A 38 28.10 25.99 14.79
C ASN A 38 26.79 26.77 14.93
N GLU A 39 25.93 26.76 13.90
CA GLU A 39 24.59 27.37 13.96
C GLU A 39 23.70 26.62 14.96
N ALA A 40 23.72 25.30 14.97
CA ALA A 40 22.97 24.49 15.94
C ALA A 40 23.44 24.74 17.37
N ASP A 41 24.75 24.82 17.63
CA ASP A 41 25.33 25.12 18.94
C ASP A 41 24.94 26.53 19.40
N THR A 42 24.94 27.51 18.49
CA THR A 42 24.51 28.89 18.77
C THR A 42 23.02 28.95 19.13
N LEU A 43 22.18 28.25 18.38
CA LEU A 43 20.74 28.13 18.65
C LEU A 43 20.48 27.42 19.98
N GLN A 44 21.24 26.36 20.28
CA GLN A 44 21.15 25.66 21.57
C GLN A 44 21.52 26.57 22.74
N PHE A 45 22.61 27.35 22.63
CA PHE A 45 23.00 28.31 23.64
C PHE A 45 21.94 29.38 23.86
N GLN A 46 21.35 29.92 22.78
CA GLN A 46 20.24 30.89 22.88
C GLN A 46 19.01 30.28 23.56
N LEU A 47 18.68 29.05 23.22
CA LEU A 47 17.58 28.30 23.82
C LEU A 47 17.77 28.07 25.31
N ASP A 48 18.98 27.71 25.73
CA ASP A 48 19.31 27.49 27.14
C ASP A 48 19.30 28.81 27.95
N ARG A 49 19.72 29.91 27.33
CA ARG A 49 19.61 31.24 27.92
C ARG A 49 18.15 31.67 28.14
N ILE A 50 17.27 31.38 27.16
CA ILE A 50 15.82 31.61 27.28
C ILE A 50 15.23 30.71 28.38
N LYS A 51 15.54 29.42 28.39
CA LYS A 51 15.03 28.47 29.39
C LYS A 51 15.44 28.78 30.80
N ASN A 52 16.62 29.41 30.99
CA ASN A 52 17.14 29.78 32.30
C ASN A 52 16.67 31.15 32.79
N ASN A 53 16.00 31.93 31.96
CA ASN A 53 15.45 33.24 32.37
C ASN A 53 14.36 33.05 33.45
N PRO A 54 14.44 33.82 34.59
CA PRO A 54 13.45 33.73 35.66
C PRO A 54 12.00 33.98 35.23
N MET A 55 11.77 34.93 34.31
CA MET A 55 10.43 35.16 33.73
C MET A 55 9.93 34.00 32.90
N TRP A 56 10.83 33.32 32.17
CA TRP A 56 10.49 32.08 31.44
C TRP A 56 10.09 30.96 32.41
N LYS A 57 10.80 30.81 33.54
CA LYS A 57 10.47 29.83 34.59
C LYS A 57 9.15 30.14 35.26
N ALA A 58 8.91 31.43 35.61
CA ALA A 58 7.65 31.90 36.24
C ALA A 58 6.43 31.74 35.33
N SER A 59 6.59 31.83 34.01
CA SER A 59 5.49 31.64 33.03
C SER A 59 5.17 30.16 32.72
N LYS A 60 5.82 29.21 33.38
CA LYS A 60 5.63 27.76 33.14
C LYS A 60 4.15 27.29 33.20
N PRO A 61 3.32 27.68 34.20
CA PRO A 61 1.92 27.27 34.24
C PRO A 61 1.11 27.82 33.06
N LEU A 62 1.34 29.11 32.72
CA LEU A 62 0.64 29.75 31.60
C LEU A 62 1.00 29.09 30.26
N ARG A 63 2.26 28.74 30.07
CA ARG A 63 2.70 28.01 28.87
C ARG A 63 2.15 26.59 28.82
N GLN A 64 2.04 25.91 29.97
CA GLN A 64 1.46 24.56 30.01
C GLN A 64 -0.02 24.58 29.62
N THR A 65 -0.80 25.56 30.09
CA THR A 65 -2.20 25.73 29.67
C THR A 65 -2.32 26.14 28.19
N MET A 66 -1.43 27.04 27.75
CA MET A 66 -1.39 27.42 26.33
C MET A 66 -0.94 26.29 25.43
N HIS A 67 0.06 25.51 25.84
CA HIS A 67 0.46 24.28 25.11
C HIS A 67 -0.62 23.21 25.12
N TRP A 68 -1.36 23.05 26.22
CA TRP A 68 -2.52 22.17 26.29
C TRP A 68 -3.62 22.64 25.34
N GLY A 69 -3.95 23.93 25.34
CA GLY A 69 -4.91 24.55 24.43
C GLY A 69 -4.50 24.42 22.97
N LEU A 70 -3.23 24.72 22.63
CA LEU A 70 -2.68 24.57 21.29
C LEU A 70 -2.62 23.11 20.84
N ARG A 71 -2.29 22.19 21.76
CA ARG A 71 -2.28 20.75 21.47
C ARG A 71 -3.69 20.24 21.17
N ASN A 72 -4.68 20.65 21.97
CA ASN A 72 -6.08 20.30 21.72
C ASN A 72 -6.62 20.98 20.45
N TYR A 73 -6.28 22.24 20.21
CA TYR A 73 -6.63 22.95 18.98
C TYR A 73 -6.01 22.27 17.74
N ARG A 74 -4.71 21.92 17.77
CA ARG A 74 -4.05 21.14 16.71
C ARG A 74 -4.70 19.79 16.55
N ARG A 75 -5.03 19.08 17.65
CA ARG A 75 -5.73 17.81 17.61
C ARG A 75 -7.12 17.92 16.97
N LEU A 76 -7.88 18.97 17.30
CA LEU A 76 -9.18 19.26 16.69
C LEU A 76 -9.05 19.64 15.21
N ARG A 77 -8.05 20.44 14.88
CA ARG A 77 -7.73 20.82 13.50
C ARG A 77 -7.31 19.57 12.67
N ASN A 78 -6.44 18.74 13.21
CA ASN A 78 -5.99 17.50 12.56
C ASN A 78 -7.12 16.47 12.39
N LEU A 79 -8.17 16.56 13.20
CA LEU A 79 -9.38 15.77 13.01
C LEU A 79 -10.29 16.31 11.88
N GLY A 80 -9.95 17.46 11.27
CA GLY A 80 -10.80 18.06 10.21
C GLY A 80 -12.05 18.73 10.75
N GLY A 81 -11.99 19.32 11.97
CA GLY A 81 -13.09 20.01 12.62
C GLY A 81 -14.29 19.11 12.99
N PRO A 82 -15.50 19.66 13.13
CA PRO A 82 -16.69 18.90 13.54
C PRO A 82 -17.01 17.70 12.62
N LYS A 83 -16.82 17.86 11.31
CA LYS A 83 -17.04 16.77 10.32
C LYS A 83 -16.05 15.63 10.50
N GLY A 84 -14.79 15.93 10.78
CA GLY A 84 -13.76 14.92 11.06
C GLY A 84 -13.97 14.18 12.38
N ILE A 85 -14.46 14.88 13.42
CA ILE A 85 -14.86 14.28 14.69
C ILE A 85 -16.04 13.31 14.45
N ALA A 86 -17.08 13.75 13.74
CA ALA A 86 -18.23 12.90 13.42
C ALA A 86 -17.81 11.66 12.61
N ARG A 87 -16.88 11.81 11.65
CA ARG A 87 -16.28 10.69 10.90
C ARG A 87 -15.61 9.70 11.83
N LYS A 88 -14.74 10.17 12.73
CA LYS A 88 -14.02 9.30 13.69
C LYS A 88 -14.96 8.58 14.65
N LEU A 89 -16.00 9.26 15.13
CA LEU A 89 -17.03 8.64 15.98
C LEU A 89 -17.79 7.55 15.24
N ARG A 90 -18.16 7.81 13.98
CA ARG A 90 -18.80 6.82 13.10
C ARG A 90 -17.90 5.61 12.88
N GLN A 91 -16.63 5.82 12.51
CA GLN A 91 -15.68 4.73 12.34
C GLN A 91 -15.57 3.88 13.59
N LYS A 92 -15.37 4.53 14.76
CA LYS A 92 -15.27 3.83 16.04
C LYS A 92 -16.54 3.01 16.37
N LYS A 93 -17.73 3.57 16.09
CA LYS A 93 -18.99 2.84 16.27
C LYS A 93 -19.03 1.60 15.37
N ARG A 94 -18.74 1.76 14.06
CA ARG A 94 -18.71 0.65 13.09
C ARG A 94 -17.68 -0.42 13.44
N GLU A 95 -16.49 -0.03 13.90
CA GLU A 95 -15.50 -0.98 14.41
C GLU A 95 -15.99 -1.76 15.63
N GLN A 96 -16.71 -1.10 16.55
CA GLN A 96 -17.31 -1.78 17.71
C GLN A 96 -18.40 -2.78 17.31
N GLU A 97 -19.22 -2.43 16.32
CA GLU A 97 -20.24 -3.33 15.77
C GLU A 97 -19.58 -4.51 15.03
N ALA A 98 -18.58 -4.24 14.18
CA ALA A 98 -17.85 -5.28 13.48
C ALA A 98 -17.15 -6.27 14.44
N ARG A 99 -16.52 -5.77 15.51
CA ARG A 99 -15.89 -6.65 16.52
C ARG A 99 -16.86 -7.66 17.12
N LYS A 100 -18.12 -7.29 17.27
CA LYS A 100 -19.16 -8.22 17.78
C LYS A 100 -19.51 -9.32 16.78
N LEU A 101 -19.28 -9.08 15.49
CA LEU A 101 -19.57 -10.04 14.42
C LEU A 101 -18.40 -11.00 14.12
N HIS A 102 -17.17 -10.60 14.45
CA HIS A 102 -15.95 -11.28 14.02
C HIS A 102 -15.22 -12.08 15.11
N GLY A 103 -15.66 -12.01 16.37
CA GLY A 103 -15.11 -12.81 17.47
C GLY A 103 -15.71 -14.22 17.48
N THR A 104 -15.95 -14.71 18.70
CA THR A 104 -16.63 -16.00 18.92
C THR A 104 -17.99 -16.09 18.23
N ALA A 105 -18.66 -14.94 18.01
CA ALA A 105 -19.93 -14.87 17.27
C ALA A 105 -19.81 -15.27 15.78
N SER A 106 -18.61 -15.26 15.20
CA SER A 106 -18.38 -15.71 13.81
C SER A 106 -18.15 -17.22 13.69
N PHE A 107 -18.00 -17.91 14.80
CA PHE A 107 -17.76 -19.36 14.78
C PHE A 107 -18.97 -20.10 14.21
N PRO A 108 -18.75 -21.19 13.48
CA PRO A 108 -19.84 -21.95 12.90
C PRO A 108 -20.77 -22.51 13.98
N THR A 109 -22.08 -22.46 13.74
CA THR A 109 -23.03 -23.17 14.59
C THR A 109 -22.73 -24.68 14.60
N PRO A 110 -23.21 -25.44 15.61
CA PRO A 110 -23.02 -26.90 15.61
C PRO A 110 -23.48 -27.58 14.30
N GLU A 111 -24.58 -27.12 13.72
CA GLU A 111 -25.15 -27.62 12.47
C GLU A 111 -24.25 -27.29 11.27
N GLU A 112 -23.75 -26.07 11.21
CA GLU A 112 -22.81 -25.64 10.18
C GLU A 112 -21.46 -26.36 10.30
N ALA A 113 -20.94 -26.50 11.52
CA ALA A 113 -19.72 -27.25 11.77
C ALA A 113 -19.87 -28.72 11.37
N ALA A 114 -21.02 -29.34 11.62
CA ALA A 114 -21.31 -30.69 11.18
C ALA A 114 -21.33 -30.78 9.65
N ARG A 115 -22.03 -29.86 8.97
CA ARG A 115 -22.07 -29.78 7.51
C ARG A 115 -20.65 -29.61 6.93
N GLN A 116 -19.82 -28.75 7.51
CA GLN A 116 -18.44 -28.56 7.06
C GLN A 116 -17.60 -29.84 7.20
N ARG A 117 -17.76 -30.58 8.32
CA ARG A 117 -17.07 -31.87 8.53
C ARG A 117 -17.49 -32.94 7.55
N ASP A 118 -18.78 -32.95 7.18
CA ASP A 118 -19.35 -33.96 6.27
C ASP A 118 -19.10 -33.63 4.79
N THR A 119 -18.68 -32.39 4.50
CA THR A 119 -18.39 -31.95 3.11
C THR A 119 -17.25 -32.79 2.52
N LYS A 120 -17.49 -33.33 1.33
CA LYS A 120 -16.48 -34.00 0.52
C LYS A 120 -16.06 -33.11 -0.63
N PHE A 121 -14.80 -32.73 -0.61
CA PHE A 121 -14.17 -32.03 -1.73
C PHE A 121 -13.60 -33.03 -2.72
N ASP A 122 -13.48 -32.65 -3.98
CA ASP A 122 -12.87 -33.51 -5.03
C ASP A 122 -11.41 -33.84 -4.66
N ARG A 123 -10.70 -32.86 -4.08
CA ARG A 123 -9.36 -33.03 -3.54
C ARG A 123 -9.40 -32.82 -2.01
N MET A 124 -9.30 -33.91 -1.28
CA MET A 124 -9.19 -33.92 0.19
C MET A 124 -7.72 -33.75 0.58
N VAL A 125 -7.14 -32.57 0.30
CA VAL A 125 -5.71 -32.28 0.53
C VAL A 125 -5.35 -32.33 2.02
N LYS A 126 -4.19 -32.86 2.37
CA LYS A 126 -3.67 -32.81 3.73
C LYS A 126 -2.90 -31.52 3.98
N ILE A 127 -3.22 -30.81 5.06
CA ILE A 127 -2.54 -29.58 5.48
C ILE A 127 -1.66 -29.86 6.70
N SER A 128 -0.35 -29.63 6.58
CA SER A 128 0.59 -29.67 7.71
C SER A 128 0.73 -28.28 8.31
N ILE A 129 0.34 -28.12 9.56
CA ILE A 129 0.45 -26.87 10.30
C ILE A 129 1.76 -26.90 11.07
N LEU A 130 2.68 -25.98 10.76
CA LEU A 130 3.99 -25.88 11.38
C LEU A 130 3.96 -24.88 12.54
N VAL A 131 4.34 -25.34 13.74
CA VAL A 131 4.39 -24.50 14.93
C VAL A 131 5.75 -24.69 15.63
N PRO A 132 6.68 -23.75 15.46
CA PRO A 132 7.92 -23.72 16.21
C PRO A 132 7.65 -23.30 17.67
N LEU A 133 8.12 -24.08 18.63
CA LEU A 133 7.95 -23.81 20.05
C LEU A 133 9.26 -23.35 20.69
N TYR A 134 9.17 -22.36 21.58
CA TYR A 134 10.26 -21.97 22.47
C TYR A 134 9.70 -21.32 23.75
N ASN A 135 9.84 -22.00 24.89
CA ASN A 135 9.42 -21.52 26.22
C ASN A 135 7.96 -21.02 26.25
N THR A 136 7.07 -21.70 25.50
CA THR A 136 5.67 -21.29 25.31
C THR A 136 4.89 -21.39 26.62
N PRO A 137 4.21 -20.32 27.09
CA PRO A 137 3.34 -20.41 28.24
C PRO A 137 2.25 -21.49 28.03
N LEU A 138 2.06 -22.38 29.01
CA LEU A 138 1.14 -23.53 28.89
C LEU A 138 -0.29 -23.14 28.50
N GLN A 139 -0.76 -21.97 28.96
CA GLN A 139 -2.08 -21.47 28.59
C GLN A 139 -2.15 -21.26 27.09
N PHE A 140 -1.18 -20.53 26.50
CA PHE A 140 -1.17 -20.23 25.07
C PHE A 140 -0.99 -21.50 24.24
N LEU A 141 -0.08 -22.38 24.66
CA LEU A 141 0.11 -23.69 24.03
C LEU A 141 -1.20 -24.50 23.98
N ASN A 142 -1.94 -24.56 25.07
CA ASN A 142 -3.22 -25.28 25.11
C ASN A 142 -4.25 -24.64 24.16
N GLU A 143 -4.41 -23.30 24.21
CA GLU A 143 -5.38 -22.59 23.39
C GLU A 143 -5.03 -22.72 21.90
N MET A 144 -3.75 -22.67 21.55
CA MET A 144 -3.26 -22.90 20.20
C MET A 144 -3.61 -24.31 19.70
N ILE A 145 -3.24 -25.36 20.46
CA ILE A 145 -3.51 -26.75 20.07
C ILE A 145 -5.02 -27.01 19.97
N GLU A 146 -5.81 -26.54 20.94
CA GLU A 146 -7.27 -26.69 20.93
C GLU A 146 -7.91 -25.97 19.73
N SER A 147 -7.36 -24.85 19.28
CA SER A 147 -7.85 -24.17 18.07
C SER A 147 -7.67 -25.01 16.79
N VAL A 148 -6.62 -25.83 16.74
CA VAL A 148 -6.36 -26.78 15.65
C VAL A 148 -7.23 -28.01 15.78
N LEU A 149 -7.40 -28.56 16.98
CA LEU A 149 -8.28 -29.72 17.22
C LEU A 149 -9.74 -29.41 16.86
N ASN A 150 -10.17 -28.17 17.06
CA ASN A 150 -11.52 -27.69 16.76
C ASN A 150 -11.76 -27.37 15.28
N GLN A 151 -10.78 -27.55 14.40
CA GLN A 151 -10.99 -27.32 12.97
C GLN A 151 -12.11 -28.20 12.41
N THR A 152 -12.99 -27.63 11.61
CA THR A 152 -14.08 -28.37 10.96
C THR A 152 -13.60 -29.28 9.84
N TYR A 153 -12.55 -28.87 9.11
CA TYR A 153 -11.85 -29.75 8.18
C TYR A 153 -10.89 -30.67 8.92
N GLN A 154 -10.93 -31.97 8.67
CA GLN A 154 -10.28 -32.96 9.53
C GLN A 154 -8.96 -33.53 8.97
N ASN A 155 -8.64 -33.32 7.68
CA ASN A 155 -7.41 -33.85 7.06
C ASN A 155 -6.23 -32.90 7.24
N TRP A 156 -5.78 -32.76 8.47
CA TRP A 156 -4.62 -31.95 8.86
C TRP A 156 -3.66 -32.74 9.75
N GLU A 157 -2.46 -32.23 9.90
CA GLU A 157 -1.52 -32.61 10.96
C GLU A 157 -0.90 -31.36 11.58
N LEU A 158 -0.57 -31.44 12.86
CA LEU A 158 0.09 -30.38 13.62
C LEU A 158 1.51 -30.83 13.94
N CYS A 159 2.49 -30.16 13.34
CA CYS A 159 3.91 -30.43 13.48
C CYS A 159 4.54 -29.49 14.48
N LEU A 160 4.93 -29.99 15.65
CA LEU A 160 5.50 -29.25 16.77
C LEU A 160 6.97 -29.56 16.92
N ALA A 161 7.85 -28.57 16.69
CA ALA A 161 9.27 -28.70 16.98
C ALA A 161 9.64 -27.79 18.17
N ASP A 162 10.04 -28.42 19.27
CA ASP A 162 10.21 -27.78 20.57
C ASP A 162 11.67 -27.52 20.89
N GLY A 163 12.09 -26.25 20.77
CA GLY A 163 13.40 -25.76 21.16
C GLY A 163 13.51 -25.23 22.59
N SER A 164 12.47 -25.42 23.44
CA SER A 164 12.46 -24.94 24.84
C SER A 164 13.64 -25.45 25.63
N ASP A 165 14.12 -24.64 26.57
CA ASP A 165 15.22 -24.98 27.46
C ASP A 165 14.82 -25.94 28.59
N ASP A 166 15.79 -26.32 29.42
CA ASP A 166 15.59 -27.29 30.54
C ASP A 166 14.74 -26.74 31.70
N GLU A 167 14.53 -25.41 31.74
CA GLU A 167 13.66 -24.78 32.75
C GLU A 167 12.20 -24.84 32.35
N HIS A 168 11.88 -25.17 31.08
CA HIS A 168 10.52 -25.18 30.51
C HIS A 168 10.14 -26.59 29.97
N THR A 169 10.49 -27.64 30.73
CA THR A 169 10.22 -29.04 30.34
C THR A 169 8.72 -29.37 30.29
N GLU A 170 7.89 -28.58 30.96
CA GLU A 170 6.43 -28.72 30.95
C GLU A 170 5.81 -28.49 29.56
N VAL A 171 6.49 -27.72 28.66
CA VAL A 171 6.05 -27.53 27.25
C VAL A 171 6.05 -28.88 26.53
N GLY A 172 7.20 -29.59 26.60
CA GLY A 172 7.35 -30.90 25.97
C GLY A 172 6.40 -31.96 26.58
N ALA A 173 6.27 -31.99 27.90
CA ALA A 173 5.33 -32.89 28.56
C ALA A 173 3.89 -32.69 28.10
N ARG A 174 3.47 -31.43 27.98
CA ARG A 174 2.12 -31.07 27.49
C ARG A 174 1.90 -31.49 26.03
N CYS A 175 2.87 -31.25 25.16
CA CYS A 175 2.80 -31.69 23.76
C CYS A 175 2.70 -33.20 23.61
N GLN A 176 3.45 -33.97 24.44
CA GLN A 176 3.38 -35.43 24.47
C GLN A 176 2.00 -35.92 24.92
N GLU A 177 1.37 -35.26 25.91
CA GLU A 177 -0.01 -35.60 26.36
C GLU A 177 -1.01 -35.44 25.18
N TYR A 178 -0.92 -34.38 24.41
CA TYR A 178 -1.79 -34.18 23.25
C TYR A 178 -1.49 -35.19 22.14
N ALA A 179 -0.23 -35.43 21.79
CA ALA A 179 0.19 -36.40 20.77
C ALA A 179 -0.22 -37.84 21.11
N ALA A 180 -0.26 -38.18 22.41
CA ALA A 180 -0.76 -39.49 22.87
C ALA A 180 -2.28 -39.66 22.64
N LYS A 181 -3.05 -38.56 22.66
CA LYS A 181 -4.52 -38.54 22.47
C LYS A 181 -4.93 -38.44 20.99
N ASP A 182 -4.17 -37.72 20.21
CA ASP A 182 -4.47 -37.51 18.79
C ASP A 182 -3.21 -37.71 17.92
N LYS A 183 -3.23 -38.71 17.07
CA LYS A 183 -2.08 -39.08 16.19
C LYS A 183 -1.79 -38.08 15.08
N ARG A 184 -2.67 -37.11 14.87
CA ARG A 184 -2.42 -36.01 13.92
C ARG A 184 -1.45 -34.98 14.50
N ILE A 185 -1.19 -35.01 15.81
CA ILE A 185 -0.21 -34.14 16.47
C ILE A 185 1.13 -34.86 16.50
N VAL A 186 2.11 -34.31 15.79
CA VAL A 186 3.47 -34.84 15.67
C VAL A 186 4.40 -33.91 16.46
N TYR A 187 5.00 -34.45 17.53
CA TYR A 187 5.88 -33.69 18.42
C TYR A 187 7.33 -34.16 18.29
N HIS A 188 8.26 -33.22 18.22
CA HIS A 188 9.70 -33.48 18.24
C HIS A 188 10.41 -32.50 19.16
N LYS A 189 11.16 -33.02 20.15
CA LYS A 189 12.03 -32.22 21.01
C LYS A 189 13.35 -31.98 20.30
N LEU A 190 13.73 -30.74 20.13
CA LEU A 190 15.02 -30.35 19.53
C LEU A 190 16.15 -30.45 20.57
N VAL A 191 17.34 -30.76 20.08
CA VAL A 191 18.55 -30.81 20.92
C VAL A 191 18.92 -29.42 21.43
N LYS A 192 18.65 -28.38 20.63
CA LYS A 192 18.89 -26.97 20.94
C LYS A 192 17.88 -26.09 20.20
N ASN A 193 17.68 -24.89 20.69
CA ASN A 193 16.93 -23.86 19.97
C ASN A 193 17.76 -23.35 18.79
N GLU A 194 17.21 -23.43 17.58
CA GLU A 194 17.86 -22.97 16.33
C GLU A 194 17.31 -21.62 15.83
N GLY A 195 16.58 -20.90 16.68
CA GLY A 195 15.86 -19.68 16.30
C GLY A 195 14.54 -20.00 15.58
N ILE A 196 13.75 -18.96 15.30
CA ILE A 196 12.41 -19.16 14.75
C ILE A 196 12.46 -19.84 13.37
N ALA A 197 13.35 -19.39 12.49
CA ALA A 197 13.50 -19.99 11.15
C ALA A 197 13.99 -21.45 11.24
N GLY A 198 14.99 -21.73 12.07
CA GLY A 198 15.53 -23.07 12.26
C GLY A 198 14.49 -24.02 12.84
N ASN A 199 13.80 -23.63 13.91
CA ASN A 199 12.73 -24.43 14.52
C ASN A 199 11.56 -24.67 13.55
N THR A 200 11.20 -23.70 12.69
CA THR A 200 10.19 -23.88 11.64
C THR A 200 10.65 -24.89 10.59
N ASN A 201 11.94 -24.88 10.21
CA ASN A 201 12.51 -25.87 9.30
C ASN A 201 12.49 -27.29 9.90
N GLU A 202 12.67 -27.42 11.21
CA GLU A 202 12.52 -28.70 11.90
C GLU A 202 11.04 -29.17 11.92
N CYS A 203 10.06 -28.26 12.09
CA CYS A 203 8.65 -28.59 11.90
C CYS A 203 8.39 -29.13 10.48
N TYR A 204 8.97 -28.52 9.47
CA TYR A 204 8.78 -28.95 8.07
C TYR A 204 9.28 -30.37 7.81
N LYS A 205 10.33 -30.82 8.47
CA LYS A 205 10.82 -32.19 8.36
C LYS A 205 9.80 -33.24 8.88
N LEU A 206 8.90 -32.85 9.75
CA LEU A 206 7.83 -33.71 10.27
C LEU A 206 6.61 -33.72 9.34
N ALA A 207 6.47 -32.72 8.50
CA ALA A 207 5.31 -32.48 7.68
C ALA A 207 5.20 -33.49 6.52
N THR A 208 3.99 -34.02 6.27
CA THR A 208 3.70 -34.96 5.19
C THR A 208 2.55 -34.49 4.28
N GLY A 209 1.92 -33.35 4.62
CA GLY A 209 0.79 -32.80 3.86
C GLY A 209 1.18 -32.20 2.52
N GLU A 210 0.22 -32.09 1.62
CA GLU A 210 0.35 -31.44 0.32
C GLU A 210 0.43 -29.91 0.43
N TYR A 211 -0.12 -29.36 1.52
CA TYR A 211 -0.09 -27.94 1.84
C TYR A 211 0.56 -27.70 3.21
N ILE A 212 1.25 -26.58 3.34
CA ILE A 212 1.98 -26.16 4.53
C ILE A 212 1.36 -24.86 5.05
N GLY A 213 1.01 -24.83 6.35
CA GLY A 213 0.51 -23.64 7.03
C GLY A 213 1.47 -23.17 8.12
N LEU A 214 1.69 -21.86 8.21
CA LEU A 214 2.57 -21.25 9.23
C LEU A 214 1.74 -20.70 10.38
N PHE A 215 1.98 -21.20 11.58
CA PHE A 215 1.17 -20.84 12.73
C PHE A 215 2.04 -20.56 13.96
N ASP A 216 1.79 -19.45 14.64
CA ASP A 216 2.54 -19.07 15.82
C ASP A 216 2.00 -19.77 17.08
N HIS A 217 2.91 -20.04 18.02
CA HIS A 217 2.66 -20.89 19.19
C HIS A 217 1.78 -20.24 20.27
N ASP A 218 1.47 -18.95 20.16
CA ASP A 218 0.69 -18.16 21.10
C ASP A 218 -0.63 -17.63 20.53
N ASP A 219 -0.95 -18.00 19.29
CA ASP A 219 -2.09 -17.50 18.53
C ASP A 219 -3.26 -18.51 18.47
N ILE A 220 -4.36 -18.09 17.84
CA ILE A 220 -5.59 -18.90 17.75
C ILE A 220 -6.11 -18.86 16.29
N LEU A 221 -6.53 -20.03 15.78
CA LEU A 221 -7.19 -20.17 14.50
C LEU A 221 -8.72 -20.20 14.63
N HIS A 222 -9.41 -19.59 13.66
CA HIS A 222 -10.85 -19.75 13.49
C HIS A 222 -11.21 -21.20 13.13
N PRO A 223 -12.26 -21.82 13.71
CA PRO A 223 -12.58 -23.24 13.48
C PRO A 223 -12.81 -23.63 12.03
N SER A 224 -13.21 -22.72 11.16
CA SER A 224 -13.49 -22.99 9.72
C SER A 224 -12.33 -22.60 8.80
N VAL A 225 -11.16 -22.15 9.29
CA VAL A 225 -10.12 -21.62 8.39
C VAL A 225 -9.61 -22.68 7.40
N LEU A 226 -9.36 -23.90 7.86
CA LEU A 226 -8.91 -24.98 6.97
C LEU A 226 -9.98 -25.39 5.96
N PHE A 227 -11.26 -25.40 6.36
CA PHE A 227 -12.38 -25.66 5.46
C PHE A 227 -12.45 -24.63 4.34
N GLU A 228 -12.39 -23.35 4.65
CA GLU A 228 -12.42 -22.27 3.65
C GLU A 228 -11.21 -22.34 2.71
N TYR A 229 -10.04 -22.71 3.23
CA TYR A 229 -8.84 -22.86 2.40
C TYR A 229 -8.91 -24.04 1.45
N VAL A 230 -9.38 -25.20 1.94
CA VAL A 230 -9.58 -26.37 1.06
C VAL A 230 -10.65 -26.09 0.00
N LYS A 231 -11.67 -25.31 0.32
CA LYS A 231 -12.67 -24.85 -0.63
C LYS A 231 -12.03 -24.07 -1.79
N VAL A 232 -11.22 -23.03 -1.50
CA VAL A 232 -10.57 -22.24 -2.57
C VAL A 232 -9.48 -23.03 -3.33
N ILE A 233 -8.84 -24.01 -2.70
CA ILE A 233 -7.94 -24.95 -3.37
C ILE A 233 -8.70 -25.74 -4.45
N ASN A 234 -9.91 -26.21 -4.14
CA ASN A 234 -10.72 -26.99 -5.08
C ASN A 234 -11.39 -26.11 -6.15
N GLU A 235 -11.91 -24.95 -5.76
CA GLU A 235 -12.67 -24.07 -6.67
C GLU A 235 -11.77 -23.27 -7.61
N GLN A 236 -10.58 -22.87 -7.16
CA GLN A 236 -9.72 -21.93 -7.88
C GLN A 236 -8.32 -22.48 -8.19
N GLY A 237 -7.95 -23.63 -7.61
CA GLY A 237 -6.59 -24.18 -7.76
C GLY A 237 -5.53 -23.37 -7.02
N ALA A 238 -5.89 -22.76 -5.90
CA ALA A 238 -4.99 -21.91 -5.13
C ALA A 238 -3.75 -22.67 -4.66
N ASP A 239 -2.56 -22.12 -4.93
CA ASP A 239 -1.28 -22.66 -4.45
C ASP A 239 -0.66 -21.81 -3.33
N TYR A 240 -1.18 -20.59 -3.13
CA TYR A 240 -0.90 -19.72 -1.98
C TYR A 240 -2.18 -19.06 -1.47
N ILE A 241 -2.44 -19.12 -0.16
CA ILE A 241 -3.70 -18.66 0.45
C ILE A 241 -3.40 -17.88 1.72
N TYR A 242 -4.13 -16.80 1.96
CA TYR A 242 -4.09 -16.04 3.22
C TYR A 242 -5.47 -15.47 3.56
N CYS A 243 -5.65 -15.03 4.82
CA CYS A 243 -6.92 -14.46 5.28
C CYS A 243 -6.73 -13.13 6.01
N ASP A 244 -7.85 -12.52 6.41
CA ASP A 244 -7.86 -11.37 7.31
C ASP A 244 -7.51 -11.80 8.75
N GLU A 245 -6.99 -10.86 9.54
CA GLU A 245 -6.53 -11.11 10.90
C GLU A 245 -7.00 -10.03 11.88
N THR A 246 -7.00 -10.36 13.16
CA THR A 246 -7.21 -9.40 14.26
C THR A 246 -6.13 -9.56 15.31
N THR A 247 -5.76 -8.47 15.95
CA THR A 247 -4.96 -8.52 17.17
C THR A 247 -5.89 -8.47 18.37
N PHE A 248 -5.71 -9.38 19.33
CA PHE A 248 -6.48 -9.39 20.58
C PHE A 248 -5.59 -9.36 21.81
N LYS A 249 -6.17 -9.05 22.98
CA LYS A 249 -5.45 -8.95 24.25
C LYS A 249 -6.17 -9.69 25.37
N GLY A 250 -5.37 -10.33 26.23
CA GLY A 250 -5.89 -11.11 27.38
C GLY A 250 -6.37 -12.50 26.94
N ASP A 251 -7.39 -13.01 27.63
CA ASP A 251 -7.82 -14.42 27.57
C ASP A 251 -8.98 -14.66 26.58
N SER A 252 -9.47 -13.63 25.89
CA SER A 252 -10.57 -13.77 24.94
C SER A 252 -10.28 -13.10 23.62
N ILE A 253 -10.51 -13.83 22.51
CA ILE A 253 -10.43 -13.32 21.16
C ILE A 253 -11.43 -12.18 20.88
N ASP A 254 -12.49 -12.05 21.70
CA ASP A 254 -13.46 -10.95 21.59
C ASP A 254 -12.88 -9.61 22.06
N ASN A 255 -11.76 -9.62 22.79
CA ASN A 255 -11.03 -8.42 23.19
C ASN A 255 -10.10 -7.91 22.07
N MET A 256 -10.65 -7.68 20.88
CA MET A 256 -9.92 -7.23 19.71
C MET A 256 -9.38 -5.82 19.86
N ILE A 257 -8.11 -5.61 19.49
CA ILE A 257 -7.44 -4.31 19.48
C ILE A 257 -7.52 -3.70 18.07
N THR A 258 -7.16 -4.46 17.05
CA THR A 258 -7.17 -4.05 15.64
C THR A 258 -8.00 -5.03 14.82
N LEU A 259 -8.51 -4.57 13.69
CA LEU A 259 -9.12 -5.40 12.66
C LEU A 259 -8.34 -5.13 11.37
N HIS A 260 -7.63 -6.13 10.87
CA HIS A 260 -6.83 -6.02 9.66
C HIS A 260 -7.50 -6.75 8.51
N PHE A 261 -8.30 -5.99 7.75
CA PHE A 261 -8.91 -6.43 6.50
C PHE A 261 -7.98 -6.12 5.33
N LYS A 262 -7.49 -7.15 4.69
CA LYS A 262 -6.42 -7.11 3.69
C LYS A 262 -6.98 -6.92 2.28
N PRO A 263 -6.20 -6.39 1.33
CA PRO A 263 -6.52 -6.49 -0.09
C PRO A 263 -6.22 -7.89 -0.64
N ASP A 264 -6.69 -8.18 -1.82
CA ASP A 264 -6.15 -9.26 -2.63
C ASP A 264 -4.68 -9.01 -2.95
N PHE A 265 -4.01 -9.96 -3.58
CA PHE A 265 -2.57 -9.89 -3.79
C PHE A 265 -2.15 -8.59 -4.49
N SER A 266 -1.22 -7.89 -3.87
CA SER A 266 -0.71 -6.59 -4.28
C SER A 266 0.79 -6.51 -4.01
N ILE A 267 1.60 -6.67 -5.06
CA ILE A 267 3.05 -6.79 -4.90
C ILE A 267 3.70 -5.50 -4.38
N ASP A 268 3.23 -4.32 -4.79
CA ASP A 268 3.81 -3.07 -4.28
C ASP A 268 3.44 -2.83 -2.81
N ASN A 269 2.25 -3.25 -2.37
CA ASN A 269 1.92 -3.32 -0.95
C ASN A 269 2.85 -4.25 -0.20
N LEU A 270 3.07 -5.48 -0.73
CA LEU A 270 3.87 -6.50 -0.05
C LEU A 270 5.34 -6.09 0.05
N ARG A 271 5.88 -5.44 -0.95
CA ARG A 271 7.23 -4.85 -0.91
C ARG A 271 7.36 -3.76 0.14
N ALA A 272 6.31 -2.94 0.29
CA ALA A 272 6.31 -1.84 1.25
C ALA A 272 5.96 -2.27 2.68
N ASN A 273 5.17 -3.33 2.85
CA ASN A 273 4.63 -3.76 4.13
C ASN A 273 4.24 -5.24 4.08
N ASN A 274 4.66 -6.02 5.07
CA ASN A 274 4.21 -7.41 5.21
C ASN A 274 2.72 -7.46 5.63
N TYR A 275 1.82 -7.14 4.69
CA TYR A 275 0.39 -7.12 4.99
C TYR A 275 -0.25 -8.51 4.97
N ILE A 276 0.35 -9.49 4.30
CA ILE A 276 -0.15 -10.88 4.23
C ILE A 276 -0.05 -11.58 5.57
N CYS A 277 1.16 -11.64 6.14
CA CYS A 277 1.49 -12.16 7.46
C CYS A 277 0.81 -13.52 7.78
N HIS A 278 -0.30 -13.52 8.48
CA HIS A 278 -1.04 -14.69 8.93
C HIS A 278 -2.42 -14.81 8.25
N PHE A 279 -3.07 -15.94 8.19
CA PHE A 279 -2.57 -17.30 8.23
C PHE A 279 -2.16 -17.70 6.83
N SER A 280 -0.86 -17.87 6.58
CA SER A 280 -0.35 -18.24 5.26
C SER A 280 -0.34 -19.76 5.10
N VAL A 281 -1.02 -20.25 4.05
CA VAL A 281 -0.98 -21.67 3.64
C VAL A 281 -0.60 -21.75 2.17
N PHE A 282 0.33 -22.61 1.84
CA PHE A 282 0.86 -22.75 0.48
C PHE A 282 1.14 -24.22 0.13
N SER A 283 1.16 -24.53 -1.16
CA SER A 283 1.45 -25.88 -1.60
C SER A 283 2.91 -26.28 -1.28
N ARG A 284 3.11 -27.54 -0.94
CA ARG A 284 4.46 -28.09 -0.71
C ARG A 284 5.36 -27.92 -1.95
N GLU A 285 4.79 -28.14 -3.15
CA GLU A 285 5.50 -27.94 -4.41
C GLU A 285 6.08 -26.53 -4.55
N LEU A 286 5.33 -25.53 -4.12
CA LEU A 286 5.77 -24.13 -4.14
C LEU A 286 6.96 -23.88 -3.20
N LEU A 287 6.97 -24.53 -2.01
CA LEU A 287 8.08 -24.45 -1.08
C LEU A 287 9.34 -25.20 -1.58
N GLU A 288 9.15 -26.39 -2.15
CA GLU A 288 10.25 -27.20 -2.71
C GLU A 288 10.96 -26.49 -3.86
N GLY A 289 10.31 -25.55 -4.52
CA GLY A 289 10.89 -24.70 -5.56
C GLY A 289 11.81 -23.57 -5.02
N THR A 290 11.98 -23.45 -3.70
CA THR A 290 12.79 -22.40 -3.08
C THR A 290 13.54 -22.91 -1.83
N GLU A 291 14.41 -22.07 -1.24
CA GLU A 291 15.03 -22.38 0.05
C GLU A 291 13.99 -22.38 1.18
N LEU A 292 14.26 -23.17 2.23
CA LEU A 292 13.48 -23.13 3.45
C LEU A 292 13.65 -21.78 4.19
N PHE A 293 13.14 -21.69 5.41
CA PHE A 293 13.27 -20.45 6.19
C PHE A 293 14.73 -20.13 6.49
N ARG A 294 15.10 -18.88 6.27
CA ARG A 294 16.48 -18.40 6.36
C ARG A 294 16.69 -17.64 7.67
N SER A 295 17.56 -18.14 8.54
CA SER A 295 17.86 -17.53 9.84
C SER A 295 18.47 -16.11 9.75
N GLY A 296 19.05 -15.74 8.61
CA GLY A 296 19.50 -14.36 8.36
C GLY A 296 18.38 -13.32 8.37
N PHE A 297 17.13 -13.75 8.34
CA PHE A 297 15.93 -12.88 8.36
C PHE A 297 15.09 -13.09 9.63
N ASP A 298 15.61 -13.70 10.69
CA ASP A 298 14.88 -13.89 11.94
C ASP A 298 14.30 -12.59 12.46
N GLY A 299 13.01 -12.61 12.80
CA GLY A 299 12.18 -11.43 13.14
C GLY A 299 11.42 -10.82 11.95
N SER A 300 11.68 -11.31 10.72
CA SER A 300 10.93 -11.02 9.48
C SER A 300 11.07 -12.18 8.47
N GLN A 301 11.33 -13.40 8.98
CA GLN A 301 11.48 -14.62 8.20
C GLN A 301 10.24 -14.99 7.41
N ASP A 302 9.08 -14.63 7.92
CA ASP A 302 7.77 -14.77 7.26
C ASP A 302 7.69 -13.86 6.03
N HIS A 303 8.08 -12.58 6.14
CA HIS A 303 8.07 -11.65 5.01
C HIS A 303 9.02 -12.11 3.89
N ASP A 304 10.22 -12.58 4.26
CA ASP A 304 11.16 -13.18 3.30
C ASP A 304 10.53 -14.38 2.58
N MET A 305 9.94 -15.31 3.34
CA MET A 305 9.28 -16.50 2.77
C MET A 305 8.10 -16.12 1.88
N ILE A 306 7.22 -15.22 2.33
CA ILE A 306 6.06 -14.76 1.57
C ILE A 306 6.49 -14.15 0.23
N LEU A 307 7.49 -13.25 0.23
CA LEU A 307 8.02 -12.64 -0.98
C LEU A 307 8.61 -13.67 -1.96
N ARG A 308 9.24 -14.74 -1.45
CA ARG A 308 9.79 -15.81 -2.31
C ARG A 308 8.68 -16.69 -2.88
N LEU A 309 7.74 -17.11 -2.07
CA LEU A 309 6.65 -17.99 -2.49
C LEU A 309 5.69 -17.27 -3.45
N THR A 310 5.27 -16.05 -3.14
CA THR A 310 4.35 -15.28 -3.99
C THR A 310 4.96 -14.88 -5.34
N SER A 311 6.30 -14.84 -5.45
CA SER A 311 6.98 -14.62 -6.73
C SER A 311 6.86 -15.83 -7.68
N ASN A 312 6.62 -17.04 -7.16
CA ASN A 312 6.56 -18.28 -7.90
C ASN A 312 5.13 -18.86 -7.97
N ALA A 313 4.21 -18.36 -7.13
CA ALA A 313 2.84 -18.84 -7.07
C ALA A 313 2.07 -18.58 -8.38
N LYS A 314 1.27 -19.54 -8.79
CA LYS A 314 0.40 -19.46 -9.99
C LYS A 314 -0.97 -18.91 -9.66
N CYS A 315 -1.46 -19.17 -8.45
CA CYS A 315 -2.79 -18.76 -7.99
C CYS A 315 -2.76 -18.37 -6.51
N ILE A 316 -2.67 -17.07 -6.25
CA ILE A 316 -2.70 -16.50 -4.90
C ILE A 316 -4.13 -16.10 -4.60
N VAL A 317 -4.72 -16.67 -3.52
CA VAL A 317 -6.10 -16.40 -3.13
C VAL A 317 -6.14 -15.77 -1.73
N HIS A 318 -6.80 -14.65 -1.63
CA HIS A 318 -7.18 -14.04 -0.37
C HIS A 318 -8.58 -14.54 0.04
N VAL A 319 -8.71 -15.07 1.24
CA VAL A 319 -10.01 -15.37 1.86
C VAL A 319 -10.40 -14.16 2.72
N PRO A 320 -11.34 -13.30 2.28
CA PRO A 320 -11.64 -12.04 2.95
C PRO A 320 -12.52 -12.25 4.20
N LYS A 321 -12.09 -13.14 5.06
CA LYS A 321 -12.72 -13.48 6.33
C LYS A 321 -11.68 -13.37 7.45
N LEU A 322 -12.10 -12.87 8.62
CA LEU A 322 -11.25 -12.75 9.78
C LEU A 322 -11.12 -14.13 10.43
N MET A 323 -10.00 -14.83 10.16
CA MET A 323 -9.82 -16.23 10.53
C MET A 323 -8.53 -16.49 11.31
N TYR A 324 -7.76 -15.46 11.64
CA TYR A 324 -6.56 -15.53 12.45
C TYR A 324 -6.62 -14.52 13.59
N TYR A 325 -6.35 -14.97 14.82
CA TYR A 325 -6.38 -14.18 16.03
C TYR A 325 -4.99 -14.09 16.62
N TRP A 326 -4.32 -12.95 16.35
CA TRP A 326 -2.96 -12.65 16.80
C TRP A 326 -2.96 -12.13 18.24
N ARG A 327 -2.29 -12.84 19.13
CA ARG A 327 -2.23 -12.47 20.55
C ARG A 327 -1.19 -11.38 20.80
N SER A 328 -1.62 -10.29 21.45
CA SER A 328 -0.73 -9.23 21.93
C SER A 328 -0.42 -9.40 23.41
N HIS A 329 0.83 -9.67 23.74
CA HIS A 329 1.33 -9.73 25.10
C HIS A 329 2.71 -9.07 25.22
N LYS A 330 3.26 -8.89 26.46
CA LYS A 330 4.49 -8.14 26.71
C LYS A 330 5.76 -8.70 26.04
N GLY A 331 5.75 -9.93 25.61
CA GLY A 331 6.86 -10.59 24.92
C GLY A 331 6.73 -10.61 23.39
N SER A 332 5.55 -10.26 22.84
CA SER A 332 5.29 -10.35 21.41
C SER A 332 5.96 -9.23 20.62
N VAL A 333 6.30 -9.50 19.34
CA VAL A 333 6.83 -8.50 18.39
C VAL A 333 5.83 -7.37 18.20
N ALA A 334 4.53 -7.65 18.27
CA ALA A 334 3.44 -6.69 18.13
C ALA A 334 3.40 -5.62 19.24
N SER A 335 4.04 -5.84 20.40
CA SER A 335 3.94 -4.91 21.52
C SER A 335 4.90 -3.72 21.46
N ASP A 336 6.11 -3.90 20.94
CA ASP A 336 7.12 -2.83 20.77
C ASP A 336 8.21 -3.23 19.78
N ILE A 337 8.05 -2.86 18.50
CA ILE A 337 9.04 -3.12 17.45
C ILE A 337 10.27 -2.22 17.56
N SER A 338 10.13 -1.03 18.16
CA SER A 338 11.26 -0.12 18.33
C SER A 338 12.33 -0.68 19.26
N ALA A 339 11.94 -1.61 20.15
CA ALA A 339 12.86 -2.36 20.99
C ALA A 339 13.64 -3.48 20.25
N LYS A 340 13.31 -3.74 18.97
CA LYS A 340 13.89 -4.81 18.16
C LYS A 340 14.50 -4.33 16.84
N PRO A 341 15.58 -3.53 16.84
CA PRO A 341 16.21 -3.00 15.61
C PRO A 341 16.60 -4.08 14.59
N TYR A 342 16.91 -5.29 15.07
CA TYR A 342 17.25 -6.43 14.21
C TYR A 342 16.10 -6.84 13.29
N ALA A 343 14.84 -6.78 13.76
CA ALA A 343 13.68 -7.13 12.97
C ALA A 343 13.44 -6.11 11.84
N ILE A 344 13.71 -4.83 12.08
CA ILE A 344 13.64 -3.78 11.05
C ILE A 344 14.70 -4.01 9.98
N ALA A 345 15.94 -4.37 10.40
CA ALA A 345 17.02 -4.69 9.47
C ALA A 345 16.71 -5.95 8.65
N ALA A 346 16.17 -7.00 9.29
CA ALA A 346 15.73 -8.23 8.64
C ALA A 346 14.61 -7.96 7.60
N ALA A 347 13.61 -7.14 7.95
CA ALA A 347 12.54 -6.76 7.03
C ALA A 347 13.07 -6.01 5.80
N LYS A 348 13.96 -5.03 6.00
CA LYS A 348 14.62 -4.33 4.87
C LYS A 348 15.47 -5.28 4.04
N GLY A 349 16.18 -6.20 4.69
CA GLY A 349 16.98 -7.24 4.03
C GLY A 349 16.13 -8.17 3.17
N ALA A 350 14.97 -8.62 3.67
CA ALA A 350 14.02 -9.46 2.94
C ALA A 350 13.51 -8.78 1.66
N VAL A 351 13.13 -7.50 1.77
CA VAL A 351 12.70 -6.70 0.62
C VAL A 351 13.86 -6.48 -0.36
N ALA A 352 15.07 -6.19 0.14
CA ALA A 352 16.25 -5.98 -0.71
C ALA A 352 16.62 -7.26 -1.48
N ASP A 353 16.61 -8.43 -0.83
CA ASP A 353 16.82 -9.72 -1.47
C ASP A 353 15.77 -10.00 -2.55
N HIS A 354 14.49 -9.76 -2.24
CA HIS A 354 13.40 -9.90 -3.21
C HIS A 354 13.60 -8.99 -4.43
N LEU A 355 13.91 -7.71 -4.22
CA LEU A 355 14.14 -6.77 -5.32
C LEU A 355 15.30 -7.20 -6.20
N THR A 356 16.39 -7.67 -5.57
CA THR A 356 17.56 -8.20 -6.28
C THR A 356 17.22 -9.43 -7.14
N ARG A 357 16.45 -10.38 -6.59
CA ARG A 357 15.95 -11.56 -7.33
C ARG A 357 15.01 -11.17 -8.49
N CYS A 358 14.26 -10.07 -8.34
CA CYS A 358 13.42 -9.50 -9.41
C CYS A 358 14.25 -8.73 -10.46
N GLY A 359 15.56 -8.63 -10.32
CA GLY A 359 16.45 -7.98 -11.28
C GLY A 359 16.66 -6.48 -11.08
N PHE A 360 16.14 -5.91 -9.97
CA PHE A 360 16.45 -4.51 -9.61
C PHE A 360 17.88 -4.44 -9.06
N LYS A 361 18.71 -3.56 -9.63
CA LYS A 361 20.15 -3.47 -9.25
C LYS A 361 20.39 -2.40 -8.19
N ASN A 362 19.83 -1.23 -8.38
CA ASN A 362 19.98 -0.09 -7.48
C ASN A 362 18.61 0.33 -6.97
N PHE A 363 18.48 0.39 -5.66
CA PHE A 363 17.26 0.82 -4.96
C PHE A 363 17.61 1.31 -3.56
N GLU A 364 16.75 2.11 -2.99
CA GLU A 364 16.86 2.57 -1.61
C GLU A 364 15.58 2.17 -0.85
N ILE A 365 15.72 1.63 0.37
CA ILE A 365 14.59 1.24 1.23
C ILE A 365 14.64 2.08 2.51
N LYS A 366 13.65 2.95 2.66
CA LYS A 366 13.50 3.83 3.84
C LYS A 366 12.27 3.46 4.63
N SER A 367 12.36 3.55 5.96
CA SER A 367 11.18 3.48 6.82
C SER A 367 10.32 4.72 6.64
N THR A 368 8.99 4.56 6.63
CA THR A 368 8.04 5.66 6.49
C THR A 368 7.65 6.25 7.84
N ARG A 369 6.93 7.38 7.82
CA ARG A 369 6.37 8.00 9.03
C ARG A 369 5.22 7.20 9.65
N ALA A 370 4.68 6.19 8.94
CA ALA A 370 3.59 5.38 9.45
C ALA A 370 4.09 4.37 10.47
N PHE A 371 5.16 3.65 10.13
CA PHE A 371 5.77 2.64 10.98
C PHE A 371 7.18 2.28 10.47
N GLU A 372 8.05 1.77 11.32
CA GLU A 372 9.44 1.49 10.97
C GLU A 372 9.62 0.32 10.00
N THR A 373 8.66 -0.60 9.95
CA THR A 373 8.60 -1.73 8.99
C THR A 373 7.67 -1.49 7.81
N ILE A 374 7.21 -0.24 7.61
CA ILE A 374 6.51 0.19 6.40
C ILE A 374 7.46 1.05 5.58
N PHE A 375 7.71 0.69 4.32
CA PHE A 375 8.82 1.21 3.54
C PHE A 375 8.39 2.10 2.37
N GLU A 376 9.18 3.15 2.16
CA GLU A 376 9.35 3.82 0.87
C GLU A 376 10.45 3.07 0.10
N ILE A 377 10.14 2.64 -1.11
CA ILE A 377 11.11 2.03 -2.01
C ILE A 377 11.37 3.00 -3.16
N LYS A 378 12.62 3.38 -3.33
CA LYS A 378 13.08 4.18 -4.47
C LYS A 378 13.82 3.27 -5.44
N TYR A 379 13.26 3.11 -6.61
CA TYR A 379 13.90 2.40 -7.71
C TYR A 379 14.79 3.35 -8.49
N GLU A 380 15.93 2.85 -8.97
CA GLU A 380 16.77 3.58 -9.92
C GLU A 380 15.99 3.91 -11.20
N ILE A 381 16.13 5.13 -11.67
CA ILE A 381 15.67 5.51 -13.01
C ILE A 381 16.71 5.01 -14.01
N LEU A 382 16.33 3.99 -14.78
CA LEU A 382 17.25 3.28 -15.69
C LEU A 382 17.69 4.15 -16.86
N LYS A 383 16.81 5.07 -17.30
CA LYS A 383 17.04 6.00 -18.37
C LYS A 383 16.23 7.27 -18.12
N GLU A 384 16.86 8.41 -18.31
CA GLU A 384 16.17 9.70 -18.25
C GLU A 384 15.36 9.93 -19.53
N ASP A 385 14.32 9.10 -19.72
CA ASP A 385 13.45 9.17 -20.87
C ASP A 385 12.57 10.42 -20.82
N LYS A 386 12.26 10.99 -22.00
CA LYS A 386 11.48 12.21 -22.08
C LYS A 386 10.03 12.00 -21.66
N ILE A 387 9.53 12.93 -20.84
CA ILE A 387 8.13 12.98 -20.39
C ILE A 387 7.39 14.09 -21.15
N SER A 388 6.32 13.75 -21.85
CA SER A 388 5.41 14.72 -22.48
C SER A 388 4.23 14.98 -21.55
N ILE A 389 4.16 16.18 -21.00
CA ILE A 389 3.10 16.65 -20.09
C ILE A 389 1.97 17.23 -20.95
N LEU A 390 0.79 16.59 -20.94
CA LEU A 390 -0.39 17.00 -21.67
C LEU A 390 -1.30 17.81 -20.77
N ILE A 391 -1.52 19.08 -21.12
CA ILE A 391 -2.34 20.02 -20.33
C ILE A 391 -3.49 20.55 -21.19
N PRO A 392 -4.70 19.95 -21.12
CA PRO A 392 -5.90 20.55 -21.71
C PRO A 392 -6.18 21.91 -21.07
N ASN A 393 -6.45 22.93 -21.90
CA ASN A 393 -6.74 24.27 -21.40
C ASN A 393 -7.89 24.93 -22.16
N LYS A 394 -8.70 25.67 -21.41
CA LYS A 394 -9.69 26.62 -21.90
C LYS A 394 -9.76 27.80 -20.95
N ASP A 395 -9.31 28.98 -21.40
CA ASP A 395 -9.30 30.20 -20.56
C ASP A 395 -8.56 29.95 -19.19
N HIS A 396 -9.06 30.48 -18.07
CA HIS A 396 -8.49 30.25 -16.73
C HIS A 396 -6.98 30.46 -16.62
N LEU A 397 -6.52 31.57 -17.17
CA LEU A 397 -5.09 31.90 -17.35
C LEU A 397 -4.27 31.82 -16.06
N ASP A 398 -4.84 32.23 -14.92
CA ASP A 398 -4.11 32.22 -13.63
C ASP A 398 -3.83 30.79 -13.15
N ASP A 399 -4.75 29.86 -13.41
CA ASP A 399 -4.56 28.44 -13.08
C ASP A 399 -3.48 27.82 -13.98
N LEU A 400 -3.56 28.05 -15.30
CA LEU A 400 -2.55 27.56 -16.23
C LEU A 400 -1.15 28.12 -15.91
N ARG A 401 -1.02 29.43 -15.62
CA ARG A 401 0.25 30.05 -15.23
C ARG A 401 0.82 29.42 -13.98
N ARG A 402 0.01 29.26 -12.94
CA ARG A 402 0.41 28.61 -11.69
C ARG A 402 0.89 27.18 -11.92
N CYS A 403 0.17 26.42 -12.74
CA CYS A 403 0.54 25.05 -13.11
C CYS A 403 1.91 25.03 -13.79
N ILE A 404 2.08 25.75 -14.89
CA ILE A 404 3.33 25.77 -15.68
C ILE A 404 4.50 26.30 -14.83
N GLN A 405 4.31 27.41 -14.12
CA GLN A 405 5.35 28.00 -13.27
C GLN A 405 5.78 26.99 -12.19
N SER A 406 4.84 26.28 -11.55
CA SER A 406 5.18 25.30 -10.52
C SER A 406 5.96 24.11 -11.08
N ILE A 407 5.67 23.69 -12.32
CA ILE A 407 6.45 22.63 -12.99
C ILE A 407 7.88 23.12 -13.23
N GLN A 408 8.04 24.32 -13.80
CA GLN A 408 9.35 24.87 -14.15
C GLN A 408 10.24 25.18 -12.93
N GLU A 409 9.64 25.69 -11.84
CA GLU A 409 10.39 26.12 -10.65
C GLU A 409 10.67 24.98 -9.67
N ARG A 410 9.83 23.94 -9.66
CA ARG A 410 9.90 22.92 -8.62
C ARG A 410 10.35 21.54 -9.10
N SER A 411 10.34 21.26 -10.41
CA SER A 411 10.72 19.94 -10.88
C SER A 411 12.24 19.78 -10.91
N THR A 412 12.71 18.66 -10.39
CA THR A 412 14.13 18.25 -10.47
C THR A 412 14.44 17.42 -11.71
N TYR A 413 13.42 16.88 -12.37
CA TYR A 413 13.56 16.16 -13.63
C TYR A 413 13.60 17.14 -14.80
N ASP A 414 14.64 17.08 -15.62
CA ASP A 414 14.87 18.07 -16.67
C ASP A 414 14.42 17.65 -18.07
N ASN A 415 14.28 16.33 -18.33
CA ASN A 415 13.94 15.85 -19.67
C ASN A 415 12.42 15.74 -19.86
N TYR A 416 11.75 16.89 -19.97
CA TYR A 416 10.31 16.96 -20.23
C TYR A 416 9.97 18.01 -21.29
N GLU A 417 8.79 17.88 -21.88
CA GLU A 417 8.09 18.90 -22.63
C GLU A 417 6.68 19.08 -22.13
N ILE A 418 6.11 20.26 -22.33
CA ILE A 418 4.72 20.60 -22.00
C ILE A 418 3.95 20.85 -23.30
N ILE A 419 2.86 20.15 -23.49
CA ILE A 419 1.94 20.32 -24.60
C ILE A 419 0.64 20.87 -24.06
N ILE A 420 0.42 22.17 -24.24
CA ILE A 420 -0.84 22.82 -23.92
C ILE A 420 -1.80 22.55 -25.06
N ILE A 421 -2.95 21.94 -24.73
CA ILE A 421 -3.97 21.62 -25.72
C ILE A 421 -5.09 22.63 -25.56
N GLU A 422 -5.04 23.67 -26.36
CA GLU A 422 -6.03 24.74 -26.42
C GLU A 422 -7.37 24.20 -26.97
N ASN A 423 -8.47 24.45 -26.25
CA ASN A 423 -9.80 24.07 -26.71
C ASN A 423 -10.84 25.14 -26.41
N ASN A 424 -11.19 25.94 -27.40
CA ASN A 424 -12.28 26.94 -27.38
C ASN A 424 -12.14 28.02 -26.28
N SER A 425 -10.92 28.51 -26.01
CA SER A 425 -10.73 29.73 -25.24
C SER A 425 -11.37 30.94 -25.92
N SER A 426 -11.86 31.87 -25.15
CA SER A 426 -12.51 33.10 -25.61
C SER A 426 -11.84 34.38 -25.09
N GLU A 427 -11.01 34.26 -24.05
CA GLU A 427 -10.36 35.39 -23.41
C GLU A 427 -9.06 35.77 -24.15
N GLN A 428 -8.96 37.03 -24.63
CA GLN A 428 -7.79 37.53 -25.35
C GLN A 428 -6.50 37.36 -24.53
N GLN A 429 -6.54 37.53 -23.22
CA GLN A 429 -5.39 37.35 -22.34
C GLN A 429 -4.79 35.94 -22.38
N THR A 430 -5.59 34.91 -22.63
CA THR A 430 -5.13 33.53 -22.80
C THR A 430 -4.30 33.40 -24.07
N PHE A 431 -4.76 33.95 -25.20
CA PHE A 431 -4.04 33.95 -26.44
C PHE A 431 -2.77 34.82 -26.40
N ASP A 432 -2.82 35.95 -25.70
CA ASP A 432 -1.64 36.78 -25.48
C ASP A 432 -0.58 36.07 -24.68
N TYR A 433 -0.98 35.28 -23.67
CA TYR A 433 -0.07 34.42 -22.91
C TYR A 433 0.55 33.33 -23.80
N TYR A 434 -0.22 32.69 -24.66
CA TYR A 434 0.31 31.68 -25.61
C TYR A 434 1.40 32.26 -26.48
N LYS A 435 1.24 33.49 -26.99
CA LYS A 435 2.28 34.19 -27.75
C LYS A 435 3.58 34.38 -26.97
N THR A 436 3.51 34.59 -25.65
CA THR A 436 4.72 34.68 -24.80
C THR A 436 5.47 33.36 -24.67
N LEU A 437 4.82 32.23 -24.96
CA LEU A 437 5.42 30.90 -24.92
C LEU A 437 6.03 30.48 -26.27
N GLU A 438 5.76 31.26 -27.36
CA GLU A 438 6.34 31.00 -28.70
C GLU A 438 7.87 31.05 -28.64
N GLY A 439 8.52 30.06 -29.26
CA GLY A 439 9.97 29.91 -29.24
C GLY A 439 10.55 29.25 -27.97
N ASN A 440 9.71 28.80 -27.06
CA ASN A 440 10.17 27.98 -25.94
C ASN A 440 10.36 26.54 -26.41
N ASP A 441 11.55 26.01 -26.30
CA ASP A 441 11.90 24.65 -26.75
C ASP A 441 11.18 23.54 -25.97
N ARG A 442 10.67 23.84 -24.76
CA ARG A 442 10.01 22.88 -23.88
C ARG A 442 8.48 22.99 -23.86
N ILE A 443 7.90 24.07 -24.41
CA ILE A 443 6.44 24.31 -24.34
C ILE A 443 5.89 24.48 -25.74
N LYS A 444 4.87 23.70 -26.07
CA LYS A 444 4.16 23.74 -27.34
C LYS A 444 2.67 23.95 -27.07
N VAL A 445 2.05 24.84 -27.80
CA VAL A 445 0.60 25.04 -27.87
C VAL A 445 0.05 24.37 -29.11
N VAL A 446 -0.95 23.53 -28.99
CA VAL A 446 -1.68 22.90 -30.09
C VAL A 446 -3.16 23.15 -29.92
N THR A 447 -3.88 23.45 -30.98
CA THR A 447 -5.32 23.77 -30.93
C THR A 447 -6.14 22.58 -31.38
N TYR A 448 -7.04 22.13 -30.48
CA TYR A 448 -8.07 21.14 -30.80
C TYR A 448 -9.37 21.88 -31.19
N GLU A 449 -9.77 21.75 -32.46
CA GLU A 449 -11.02 22.28 -32.97
C GLU A 449 -12.15 21.25 -32.76
N GLY A 450 -13.04 21.51 -31.84
CA GLY A 450 -14.17 20.63 -31.55
C GLY A 450 -14.83 20.92 -30.20
N ASP A 451 -15.97 20.29 -29.95
CA ASP A 451 -16.65 20.36 -28.66
C ASP A 451 -15.77 19.76 -27.55
N PHE A 452 -15.98 20.24 -26.34
CA PHE A 452 -15.28 19.75 -25.17
C PHE A 452 -15.54 18.26 -24.95
N ASN A 453 -14.46 17.49 -25.00
CA ASN A 453 -14.39 16.09 -24.67
C ASN A 453 -12.96 15.81 -24.15
N TYR A 454 -12.81 15.60 -22.84
CA TYR A 454 -11.52 15.43 -22.21
C TYR A 454 -10.70 14.31 -22.86
N SER A 455 -11.36 13.18 -23.18
CA SER A 455 -10.70 12.04 -23.83
C SER A 455 -10.16 12.42 -25.22
N ARG A 456 -10.98 13.06 -26.05
CA ARG A 456 -10.56 13.51 -27.40
C ARG A 456 -9.43 14.52 -27.35
N ILE A 457 -9.51 15.47 -26.43
CA ILE A 457 -8.50 16.51 -26.27
C ILE A 457 -7.14 15.88 -25.91
N ASN A 458 -7.10 14.96 -24.92
CA ASN A 458 -5.87 14.29 -24.56
C ASN A 458 -5.37 13.35 -25.67
N ASN A 459 -6.24 12.59 -26.33
CA ASN A 459 -5.89 11.76 -27.46
C ASN A 459 -5.29 12.58 -28.62
N TYR A 460 -5.83 13.79 -28.85
CA TYR A 460 -5.28 14.71 -29.84
C TYR A 460 -3.91 15.22 -29.42
N GLY A 461 -3.74 15.67 -28.17
CA GLY A 461 -2.47 16.16 -27.64
C GLY A 461 -1.37 15.10 -27.67
N ALA A 462 -1.71 13.84 -27.39
CA ALA A 462 -0.77 12.72 -27.41
C ALA A 462 -0.08 12.52 -28.78
N LYS A 463 -0.72 12.92 -29.88
CA LYS A 463 -0.15 12.85 -31.24
C LYS A 463 1.06 13.78 -31.43
N PHE A 464 1.17 14.83 -30.62
CA PHE A 464 2.26 15.80 -30.69
C PHE A 464 3.37 15.50 -29.66
N ALA A 465 3.16 14.51 -28.79
CA ALA A 465 4.12 14.09 -27.77
C ALA A 465 5.32 13.40 -28.42
N THR A 466 6.52 13.80 -28.01
CA THR A 466 7.79 13.20 -28.47
C THR A 466 8.45 12.35 -27.39
N GLY A 467 7.95 12.37 -26.15
CA GLY A 467 8.47 11.60 -25.03
C GLY A 467 8.01 10.15 -25.04
N GLU A 468 8.74 9.32 -24.35
CA GLU A 468 8.43 7.90 -24.11
C GLU A 468 7.31 7.73 -23.09
N TYR A 469 7.09 8.72 -22.24
CA TYR A 469 6.02 8.75 -21.24
C TYR A 469 5.07 9.92 -21.49
N LEU A 470 3.79 9.66 -21.36
CA LEU A 470 2.76 10.69 -21.29
C LEU A 470 2.42 10.94 -19.81
N LEU A 471 2.27 12.21 -19.47
CA LEU A 471 1.77 12.65 -18.17
C LEU A 471 0.53 13.51 -18.41
N LEU A 472 -0.66 12.93 -18.23
CA LEU A 472 -1.91 13.69 -18.25
C LEU A 472 -1.93 14.57 -17.01
N LEU A 473 -2.12 15.87 -17.17
CA LEU A 473 -2.10 16.84 -16.07
C LEU A 473 -3.18 17.91 -16.28
N ASN A 474 -4.00 18.13 -15.26
CA ASN A 474 -4.97 19.24 -15.31
C ASN A 474 -4.27 20.60 -15.17
N ASN A 475 -4.84 21.63 -15.84
CA ASN A 475 -4.30 22.99 -15.83
C ASN A 475 -4.42 23.72 -14.47
N ASP A 476 -5.24 23.21 -13.55
CA ASP A 476 -5.47 23.75 -12.21
C ASP A 476 -4.69 22.99 -11.10
N THR A 477 -3.59 22.33 -11.50
CA THR A 477 -2.67 21.68 -10.55
C THR A 477 -1.50 22.59 -10.14
N GLN A 478 -0.88 22.28 -9.00
CA GLN A 478 0.35 22.93 -8.55
C GLN A 478 1.28 21.95 -7.86
N VAL A 479 2.52 21.86 -8.32
CA VAL A 479 3.53 20.92 -7.78
C VAL A 479 3.92 21.29 -6.36
N ILE A 480 3.98 20.29 -5.47
CA ILE A 480 4.48 20.39 -4.09
C ILE A 480 5.85 19.74 -3.98
N THR A 481 5.97 18.47 -4.33
CA THR A 481 7.20 17.69 -4.20
C THR A 481 8.12 17.92 -5.39
N MET A 482 9.38 18.31 -5.15
CA MET A 482 10.29 18.68 -6.24
C MET A 482 10.63 17.50 -7.17
N ASN A 483 10.80 16.31 -6.65
CA ASN A 483 11.11 15.09 -7.41
C ASN A 483 9.85 14.27 -7.74
N TRP A 484 8.73 14.94 -8.00
CA TRP A 484 7.44 14.29 -8.27
C TRP A 484 7.43 13.44 -9.55
N MET A 485 8.08 13.93 -10.62
CA MET A 485 8.17 13.18 -11.88
C MET A 485 9.03 11.93 -11.70
N GLU A 486 10.16 12.02 -11.01
CA GLU A 486 11.00 10.87 -10.68
C GLU A 486 10.28 9.84 -9.83
N ASN A 487 9.51 10.30 -8.82
CA ASN A 487 8.69 9.44 -7.97
C ASN A 487 7.54 8.74 -8.72
N MET A 488 7.15 9.22 -9.89
CA MET A 488 6.21 8.55 -10.79
C MET A 488 6.93 7.68 -11.81
N LEU A 489 8.00 8.21 -12.44
CA LEU A 489 8.75 7.54 -13.50
C LEU A 489 9.40 6.24 -13.01
N MET A 490 9.92 6.20 -11.78
CA MET A 490 10.54 5.01 -11.20
C MET A 490 9.59 3.81 -11.14
N TYR A 491 8.26 4.03 -11.07
CA TYR A 491 7.25 2.99 -11.22
C TYR A 491 6.83 2.79 -12.66
N ALA A 492 6.60 3.87 -13.42
CA ALA A 492 6.12 3.80 -14.80
C ALA A 492 7.08 3.08 -15.75
N GLN A 493 8.39 3.11 -15.48
CA GLN A 493 9.39 2.38 -16.27
C GLN A 493 9.35 0.86 -16.12
N ARG A 494 8.72 0.35 -15.05
CA ARG A 494 8.55 -1.08 -14.82
C ARG A 494 7.63 -1.67 -15.88
N ARG A 495 8.00 -2.85 -16.42
CA ARG A 495 7.25 -3.50 -17.49
C ARG A 495 5.87 -3.96 -17.09
N ASP A 496 5.70 -4.31 -15.82
CA ASP A 496 4.44 -4.77 -15.20
C ASP A 496 3.50 -3.62 -14.81
N VAL A 497 3.94 -2.34 -14.90
CA VAL A 497 3.14 -1.18 -14.52
C VAL A 497 2.49 -0.54 -15.74
N GLY A 498 1.20 -0.26 -15.65
CA GLY A 498 0.41 0.50 -16.63
C GLY A 498 0.41 1.97 -16.32
N ALA A 499 -0.43 2.40 -15.38
CA ALA A 499 -0.56 3.79 -14.98
C ALA A 499 -0.01 4.06 -13.57
N VAL A 500 0.54 5.26 -13.39
CA VAL A 500 1.00 5.76 -12.08
C VAL A 500 0.29 7.06 -11.75
N GLY A 501 -0.30 7.15 -10.57
CA GLY A 501 -0.99 8.34 -10.07
C GLY A 501 -0.29 8.97 -8.87
N ALA A 502 -0.32 10.29 -8.81
CA ALA A 502 0.20 11.09 -7.72
C ALA A 502 -0.83 11.26 -6.59
N LYS A 503 -0.39 11.69 -5.43
CA LYS A 503 -1.27 12.11 -4.33
C LYS A 503 -1.69 13.55 -4.54
N LEU A 504 -3.00 13.78 -4.59
CA LEU A 504 -3.53 15.13 -4.81
C LEU A 504 -4.24 15.67 -3.58
N TYR A 505 -4.07 16.98 -3.37
CA TYR A 505 -4.68 17.73 -2.28
C TYR A 505 -5.57 18.85 -2.79
N TYR A 506 -6.65 19.12 -2.09
CA TYR A 506 -7.36 20.40 -2.19
C TYR A 506 -6.52 21.53 -1.61
N GLY A 507 -6.85 22.77 -1.94
CA GLY A 507 -6.16 23.96 -1.41
C GLY A 507 -6.18 24.09 0.12
N ASP A 508 -7.10 23.39 0.80
CA ASP A 508 -7.18 23.30 2.26
C ASP A 508 -6.34 22.15 2.87
N LEU A 509 -5.49 21.51 2.07
CA LEU A 509 -4.67 20.36 2.46
C LEU A 509 -5.49 19.10 2.84
N THR A 510 -6.73 19.01 2.46
CA THR A 510 -7.45 17.73 2.51
C THR A 510 -7.14 16.90 1.27
N ILE A 511 -7.13 15.58 1.43
CA ILE A 511 -6.83 14.65 0.35
C ILE A 511 -7.97 14.67 -0.66
N GLN A 512 -7.63 14.86 -1.93
CA GLN A 512 -8.52 14.70 -3.05
C GLN A 512 -8.39 13.30 -3.66
N HIS A 513 -7.16 12.88 -3.94
CA HIS A 513 -6.84 11.60 -4.56
C HIS A 513 -5.75 10.83 -3.81
N ALA A 514 -6.04 9.56 -3.54
CA ALA A 514 -5.10 8.58 -3.01
C ALA A 514 -5.46 7.16 -3.51
N GLY A 515 -5.72 7.05 -4.83
CA GLY A 515 -6.24 5.85 -5.48
C GLY A 515 -7.76 5.84 -5.62
N ILE A 516 -8.24 5.04 -6.54
CA ILE A 516 -9.65 4.89 -6.88
C ILE A 516 -10.07 3.43 -6.66
N VAL A 517 -11.24 3.25 -6.04
CA VAL A 517 -11.90 1.97 -5.78
C VAL A 517 -13.14 1.84 -6.66
N ILE A 518 -13.29 0.69 -7.30
CA ILE A 518 -14.45 0.36 -8.13
C ILE A 518 -15.65 0.05 -7.24
N GLY A 519 -16.81 0.54 -7.62
CA GLY A 519 -18.05 0.38 -6.85
C GLY A 519 -18.24 1.38 -5.70
N LEU A 520 -17.24 2.20 -5.38
CA LEU A 520 -17.31 3.17 -4.30
C LEU A 520 -18.20 4.36 -4.67
N GLY A 521 -18.99 4.85 -3.70
CA GLY A 521 -19.83 6.05 -3.83
C GLY A 521 -21.27 5.79 -4.24
N ALA A 522 -22.06 6.88 -4.34
CA ALA A 522 -23.51 6.82 -4.54
C ALA A 522 -23.93 6.15 -5.86
N HIS A 523 -23.15 6.37 -6.91
CA HIS A 523 -23.45 5.83 -8.25
C HIS A 523 -22.93 4.41 -8.47
N ARG A 524 -22.22 3.82 -7.50
CA ARG A 524 -21.64 2.48 -7.61
C ARG A 524 -20.78 2.28 -8.87
N THR A 525 -20.08 3.31 -9.29
CA THR A 525 -19.10 3.27 -10.40
C THR A 525 -17.69 3.16 -9.88
N ALA A 526 -17.11 4.28 -9.46
CA ALA A 526 -15.78 4.38 -8.89
C ALA A 526 -15.68 5.62 -8.00
N GLY A 527 -14.78 5.58 -7.01
CA GLY A 527 -14.60 6.71 -6.11
C GLY A 527 -13.21 6.79 -5.50
N HIS A 528 -12.79 8.02 -5.18
CA HIS A 528 -11.49 8.28 -4.55
C HIS A 528 -11.47 7.80 -3.10
N THR A 529 -10.41 7.11 -2.70
CA THR A 529 -10.17 6.74 -1.30
C THR A 529 -9.66 7.92 -0.49
N HIS A 530 -9.88 7.88 0.82
CA HIS A 530 -9.43 8.90 1.77
C HIS A 530 -9.90 10.33 1.46
N TYR A 531 -10.95 10.48 0.66
CA TYR A 531 -11.49 11.75 0.20
C TYR A 531 -11.84 12.69 1.37
N LYS A 532 -11.36 13.94 1.29
CA LYS A 532 -11.54 14.97 2.34
C LYS A 532 -10.98 14.59 3.71
N ILE A 533 -9.99 13.70 3.77
CA ILE A 533 -9.20 13.42 4.98
C ILE A 533 -8.01 14.39 5.02
N ASN A 534 -7.61 14.82 6.21
CA ASN A 534 -6.45 15.70 6.38
C ASN A 534 -5.16 15.03 5.92
N HIS A 535 -4.24 15.79 5.32
CA HIS A 535 -2.96 15.32 4.77
C HIS A 535 -2.06 14.62 5.80
N ASP A 536 -2.17 14.96 7.10
CA ASP A 536 -1.38 14.35 8.17
C ASP A 536 -1.85 12.94 8.54
N ASN A 537 -3.02 12.52 8.06
CA ASN A 537 -3.54 11.19 8.32
C ASN A 537 -2.65 10.12 7.67
N LEU A 538 -2.42 9.02 8.38
CA LEU A 538 -1.63 7.90 7.87
C LEU A 538 -2.45 6.97 6.94
N GLY A 539 -3.78 7.13 6.94
CA GLY A 539 -4.69 6.21 6.26
C GLY A 539 -4.91 4.91 7.02
N TYR A 540 -5.80 4.07 6.49
CA TYR A 540 -6.02 2.73 7.00
C TYR A 540 -4.73 1.91 6.86
N MET A 541 -4.23 1.33 7.95
CA MET A 541 -2.97 0.56 7.99
C MET A 541 -1.77 1.27 7.30
N GLY A 542 -1.70 2.60 7.43
CA GLY A 542 -0.60 3.38 6.87
C GLY A 542 -0.67 3.64 5.36
N ARG A 543 -1.77 3.30 4.68
CA ARG A 543 -1.93 3.35 3.20
C ARG A 543 -1.63 4.70 2.55
N LEU A 544 -1.62 5.79 3.30
CA LEU A 544 -1.24 7.11 2.79
C LEU A 544 0.27 7.38 2.84
N CYS A 545 1.08 6.41 3.26
CA CYS A 545 2.52 6.57 3.49
C CYS A 545 3.40 5.67 2.62
N TYR A 546 2.83 4.78 1.80
CA TYR A 546 3.60 3.90 0.93
C TYR A 546 2.91 3.70 -0.42
N ALA A 547 3.70 3.34 -1.43
CA ALA A 547 3.17 3.05 -2.76
C ALA A 547 2.41 1.73 -2.76
N GLN A 548 1.31 1.67 -3.51
CA GLN A 548 0.44 0.50 -3.54
C GLN A 548 -0.23 0.31 -4.90
N ASN A 549 -0.63 -0.93 -5.19
CA ASN A 549 -1.46 -1.20 -6.35
C ASN A 549 -2.89 -0.77 -6.05
N VAL A 550 -3.53 -0.19 -7.04
CA VAL A 550 -4.91 0.32 -6.99
C VAL A 550 -5.65 -0.02 -8.27
N SER A 551 -6.97 -0.02 -8.23
CA SER A 551 -7.76 -0.32 -9.42
C SER A 551 -7.67 0.77 -10.49
N ALA A 552 -7.62 2.03 -10.06
CA ALA A 552 -7.42 3.16 -10.97
C ALA A 552 -6.78 4.36 -10.26
N VAL A 553 -6.26 5.28 -11.06
CA VAL A 553 -5.73 6.58 -10.66
C VAL A 553 -6.36 7.68 -11.51
N THR A 554 -6.40 8.91 -11.01
CA THR A 554 -7.09 10.01 -11.68
C THR A 554 -6.27 10.62 -12.82
N GLY A 555 -6.93 10.96 -13.92
CA GLY A 555 -6.36 11.69 -15.05
C GLY A 555 -5.90 13.11 -14.72
N ALA A 556 -6.24 13.63 -13.55
CA ALA A 556 -5.73 14.92 -13.09
C ALA A 556 -4.19 14.95 -12.93
N CYS A 557 -3.57 13.77 -12.65
CA CYS A 557 -2.12 13.56 -12.69
C CYS A 557 -1.84 12.05 -12.87
N LEU A 558 -1.73 11.62 -14.12
CA LEU A 558 -1.55 10.22 -14.51
C LEU A 558 -0.38 10.08 -15.46
N MET A 559 0.61 9.26 -15.10
CA MET A 559 1.74 8.92 -15.96
C MET A 559 1.57 7.52 -16.54
N VAL A 560 1.85 7.36 -17.82
CA VAL A 560 1.79 6.09 -18.57
C VAL A 560 2.86 6.07 -19.67
N ARG A 561 3.37 4.88 -20.03
CA ARG A 561 4.19 4.74 -21.25
C ARG A 561 3.38 5.14 -22.49
N LYS A 562 3.95 5.97 -23.37
CA LYS A 562 3.28 6.42 -24.60
C LYS A 562 2.88 5.22 -25.49
N SER A 563 3.79 4.26 -25.67
CA SER A 563 3.52 3.07 -26.47
C SER A 563 2.30 2.29 -25.96
N LEU A 564 2.15 2.16 -24.64
CA LEU A 564 1.02 1.48 -24.03
C LEU A 564 -0.29 2.28 -24.15
N TYR A 565 -0.21 3.61 -24.04
CA TYR A 565 -1.36 4.49 -24.29
C TYR A 565 -1.86 4.35 -25.72
N GLU A 566 -0.96 4.33 -26.69
CA GLU A 566 -1.26 4.17 -28.12
C GLU A 566 -1.79 2.76 -28.45
N GLU A 567 -1.22 1.72 -27.85
CA GLU A 567 -1.64 0.32 -28.03
C GLU A 567 -3.10 0.12 -27.58
N LEU A 568 -3.49 0.76 -26.47
CA LEU A 568 -4.88 0.72 -25.98
C LEU A 568 -5.81 1.70 -26.71
N GLY A 569 -5.35 2.43 -27.69
CA GLY A 569 -6.15 3.41 -28.44
C GLY A 569 -6.46 4.70 -27.69
N GLY A 570 -5.69 5.01 -26.63
CA GLY A 570 -5.87 6.18 -25.77
C GLY A 570 -7.06 6.07 -24.83
N LEU A 571 -7.59 7.23 -24.40
CA LEU A 571 -8.81 7.31 -23.61
C LEU A 571 -10.04 7.00 -24.47
N ASP A 572 -11.04 6.32 -23.91
CA ASP A 572 -12.30 6.05 -24.60
C ASP A 572 -13.12 7.35 -24.73
N GLU A 573 -13.34 7.78 -25.99
CA GLU A 573 -13.98 9.03 -26.31
C GLU A 573 -15.50 9.06 -26.01
N SER A 574 -16.09 7.91 -25.68
CA SER A 574 -17.48 7.84 -25.20
C SER A 574 -17.62 8.42 -23.80
N PHE A 575 -16.55 8.40 -22.99
CA PHE A 575 -16.46 9.09 -21.71
C PHE A 575 -15.93 10.51 -21.93
N LYS A 576 -16.81 11.48 -21.98
CA LYS A 576 -16.47 12.86 -22.34
C LYS A 576 -15.76 13.62 -21.23
N VAL A 577 -16.13 13.36 -19.96
CA VAL A 577 -15.69 14.14 -18.80
C VAL A 577 -15.30 13.25 -17.62
N ALA A 578 -16.17 12.32 -17.21
CA ALA A 578 -15.98 11.50 -16.04
C ALA A 578 -15.66 10.05 -16.41
N LEU A 579 -14.95 9.35 -15.52
CA LEU A 579 -14.67 7.90 -15.61
C LEU A 579 -13.79 7.47 -16.80
N ASN A 580 -13.29 8.39 -17.61
CA ASN A 580 -12.38 8.09 -18.72
C ASN A 580 -11.02 7.54 -18.24
N ASP A 581 -10.49 8.10 -17.17
CA ASP A 581 -9.28 7.65 -16.47
C ASP A 581 -9.47 6.29 -15.80
N VAL A 582 -10.64 6.08 -15.19
CA VAL A 582 -11.00 4.79 -14.59
C VAL A 582 -11.13 3.71 -15.66
N ASP A 583 -11.83 4.00 -16.74
CA ASP A 583 -11.95 3.09 -17.90
C ASP A 583 -10.58 2.71 -18.45
N PHE A 584 -9.70 3.70 -18.65
CA PHE A 584 -8.35 3.47 -19.14
C PHE A 584 -7.54 2.56 -18.20
N CYS A 585 -7.60 2.84 -16.89
CA CYS A 585 -6.94 2.02 -15.88
C CYS A 585 -7.50 0.59 -15.82
N LEU A 586 -8.80 0.39 -16.02
CA LEU A 586 -9.38 -0.96 -16.06
C LEU A 586 -8.96 -1.73 -17.31
N ARG A 587 -8.88 -1.07 -18.49
CA ARG A 587 -8.34 -1.69 -19.72
C ARG A 587 -6.88 -2.08 -19.56
N LEU A 588 -6.06 -1.29 -18.87
CA LEU A 588 -4.69 -1.67 -18.49
C LEU A 588 -4.67 -2.94 -17.64
N ARG A 589 -5.55 -3.03 -16.64
CA ARG A 589 -5.64 -4.22 -15.79
C ARG A 589 -6.09 -5.48 -16.54
N GLU A 590 -7.01 -5.36 -17.49
CA GLU A 590 -7.41 -6.50 -18.36
C GLU A 590 -6.25 -7.04 -19.19
N GLN A 591 -5.27 -6.19 -19.52
CA GLN A 591 -4.03 -6.62 -20.19
C GLN A 591 -2.96 -7.12 -19.19
N GLY A 592 -3.29 -7.23 -17.90
CA GLY A 592 -2.39 -7.72 -16.86
C GLY A 592 -1.45 -6.69 -16.26
N TYR A 593 -1.60 -5.40 -16.58
CA TYR A 593 -0.78 -4.34 -16.00
C TYR A 593 -1.30 -3.92 -14.62
N LEU A 594 -0.37 -3.49 -13.77
CA LEU A 594 -0.64 -2.92 -12.44
C LEU A 594 -0.80 -1.40 -12.57
N ASN A 595 -1.79 -0.84 -11.87
CA ASN A 595 -1.84 0.60 -11.63
C ASN A 595 -1.26 0.89 -10.24
N VAL A 596 -0.43 1.92 -10.14
CA VAL A 596 0.29 2.27 -8.92
C VAL A 596 -0.12 3.66 -8.44
N PHE A 597 -0.51 3.76 -7.19
CA PHE A 597 -0.60 5.03 -6.48
C PHE A 597 0.70 5.25 -5.71
N THR A 598 1.37 6.39 -5.91
CA THR A 598 2.53 6.80 -5.13
C THR A 598 2.22 8.02 -4.25
N PRO A 599 2.38 7.93 -2.92
CA PRO A 599 2.18 9.09 -2.05
C PRO A 599 3.35 10.07 -2.03
N PHE A 600 4.43 9.77 -2.75
CA PHE A 600 5.67 10.55 -2.77
C PHE A 600 5.72 11.59 -3.88
N ALA A 601 4.78 11.55 -4.83
CA ALA A 601 4.51 12.61 -5.77
C ALA A 601 3.27 13.39 -5.27
N GLU A 602 3.44 14.62 -4.83
CA GLU A 602 2.38 15.40 -4.20
C GLU A 602 2.13 16.69 -4.98
N LEU A 603 0.86 16.96 -5.29
CA LEU A 603 0.41 18.18 -5.95
C LEU A 603 -0.87 18.71 -5.30
N TYR A 604 -1.09 20.01 -5.36
CA TYR A 604 -2.44 20.56 -5.23
C TYR A 604 -3.21 20.35 -6.53
N HIS A 605 -4.52 20.16 -6.42
CA HIS A 605 -5.46 20.21 -7.52
C HIS A 605 -6.66 21.03 -7.08
N TYR A 606 -6.78 22.24 -7.64
CA TYR A 606 -7.75 23.26 -7.22
C TYR A 606 -9.12 23.05 -7.86
N GLU A 607 -9.53 21.79 -8.02
CA GLU A 607 -10.79 21.37 -8.62
C GLU A 607 -11.96 22.33 -8.29
N SER A 608 -12.83 22.58 -9.27
CA SER A 608 -13.99 23.46 -9.21
C SER A 608 -13.70 24.96 -9.41
N ALA A 609 -12.45 25.40 -9.55
CA ALA A 609 -12.17 26.77 -9.95
C ALA A 609 -12.71 27.07 -11.37
N SER A 610 -12.65 26.06 -12.26
CA SER A 610 -13.04 26.18 -13.66
C SER A 610 -14.43 25.65 -14.02
N ARG A 611 -14.98 24.65 -13.28
CA ARG A 611 -16.20 23.92 -13.70
C ARG A 611 -17.40 24.14 -12.80
N GLY A 612 -17.25 24.63 -11.57
CA GLY A 612 -18.29 24.61 -10.55
C GLY A 612 -18.65 23.17 -10.11
N SER A 613 -19.49 23.03 -9.11
CA SER A 613 -19.97 21.72 -8.65
C SER A 613 -20.88 21.07 -9.70
N ASP A 614 -20.58 19.82 -10.12
CA ASP A 614 -21.45 19.06 -11.05
C ASP A 614 -22.87 18.80 -10.48
N ILE A 615 -23.04 18.98 -9.17
CA ILE A 615 -24.31 18.75 -8.47
C ILE A 615 -25.28 19.94 -8.62
N GLU A 616 -24.77 21.14 -8.88
CA GLU A 616 -25.58 22.39 -8.93
C GLU A 616 -26.15 22.69 -10.32
N ASP A 617 -25.70 21.98 -11.38
CA ASP A 617 -26.14 22.15 -12.76
C ASP A 617 -26.83 20.87 -13.26
N ALA A 618 -28.15 20.98 -13.57
CA ALA A 618 -28.93 19.83 -14.01
C ALA A 618 -28.40 19.14 -15.29
N ALA A 619 -27.80 19.90 -16.23
CA ALA A 619 -27.27 19.36 -17.45
C ALA A 619 -25.96 18.57 -17.16
N LYS A 620 -25.12 19.06 -16.26
CA LYS A 620 -23.91 18.36 -15.81
C LYS A 620 -24.25 17.09 -15.05
N ALA A 621 -25.25 17.14 -14.16
CA ALA A 621 -25.73 15.98 -13.43
C ALA A 621 -26.31 14.91 -14.37
N GLN A 622 -27.09 15.32 -15.39
CA GLN A 622 -27.62 14.40 -16.38
C GLN A 622 -26.49 13.71 -17.17
N ARG A 623 -25.53 14.47 -17.68
CA ARG A 623 -24.35 13.91 -18.39
C ARG A 623 -23.60 12.91 -17.52
N TYR A 624 -23.32 13.27 -16.25
CA TYR A 624 -22.64 12.35 -15.33
C TYR A 624 -23.44 11.05 -15.14
N ASN A 625 -24.78 11.13 -15.01
CA ASN A 625 -25.62 9.96 -14.88
C ASN A 625 -25.57 9.06 -16.12
N GLU A 626 -25.52 9.66 -17.32
CA GLU A 626 -25.39 8.94 -18.60
C GLU A 626 -24.01 8.23 -18.68
N GLU A 627 -22.92 8.93 -18.37
CA GLU A 627 -21.56 8.34 -18.33
C GLU A 627 -21.46 7.25 -17.26
N ALA A 628 -22.07 7.45 -16.09
CA ALA A 628 -22.14 6.46 -15.02
C ALA A 628 -22.95 5.21 -15.41
N ALA A 629 -24.03 5.38 -16.14
CA ALA A 629 -24.83 4.26 -16.66
C ALA A 629 -24.05 3.45 -17.70
N HIS A 630 -23.40 4.14 -18.64
CA HIS A 630 -22.53 3.52 -19.64
C HIS A 630 -21.37 2.77 -18.99
N PHE A 631 -20.74 3.37 -17.97
CA PHE A 631 -19.66 2.72 -17.23
C PHE A 631 -20.11 1.44 -16.53
N ARG A 632 -21.27 1.48 -15.85
CA ARG A 632 -21.81 0.29 -15.17
C ARG A 632 -22.16 -0.83 -16.15
N GLU A 633 -22.65 -0.49 -17.34
CA GLU A 633 -22.91 -1.48 -18.39
C GLU A 633 -21.62 -2.10 -18.91
N LYS A 634 -20.64 -1.27 -19.28
CA LYS A 634 -19.33 -1.72 -19.82
C LYS A 634 -18.57 -2.57 -18.82
N TRP A 635 -18.54 -2.17 -17.54
CA TRP A 635 -17.72 -2.78 -16.49
C TRP A 635 -18.53 -3.58 -15.47
N LYS A 636 -19.72 -4.07 -15.88
CA LYS A 636 -20.64 -4.78 -14.99
C LYS A 636 -19.95 -5.92 -14.24
N GLU A 637 -19.23 -6.78 -14.94
CA GLU A 637 -18.57 -7.95 -14.34
C GLU A 637 -17.49 -7.56 -13.34
N VAL A 638 -16.74 -6.47 -13.62
CA VAL A 638 -15.71 -5.95 -12.70
C VAL A 638 -16.36 -5.37 -11.45
N ILE A 639 -17.46 -4.63 -11.59
CA ILE A 639 -18.20 -4.05 -10.46
C ILE A 639 -18.83 -5.15 -9.60
N ASP A 640 -19.42 -6.16 -10.21
CA ASP A 640 -20.07 -7.27 -9.51
C ASP A 640 -19.05 -8.15 -8.76
N ARG A 641 -17.84 -8.33 -9.31
CA ARG A 641 -16.74 -9.04 -8.65
C ARG A 641 -16.18 -8.25 -7.46
N GLY A 642 -16.27 -6.93 -7.48
CA GLY A 642 -15.68 -6.02 -6.51
C GLY A 642 -14.24 -5.63 -6.82
N ASP A 643 -13.73 -4.68 -6.05
CA ASP A 643 -12.39 -4.15 -6.20
C ASP A 643 -11.38 -5.03 -5.45
N PRO A 644 -10.37 -5.63 -6.11
CA PRO A 644 -9.42 -6.52 -5.44
C PRO A 644 -8.53 -5.82 -4.41
N TYR A 645 -8.35 -4.50 -4.51
CA TYR A 645 -7.54 -3.73 -3.57
C TYR A 645 -8.36 -3.13 -2.42
N TYR A 646 -9.68 -3.43 -2.36
CA TYR A 646 -10.59 -2.93 -1.35
C TYR A 646 -11.41 -4.09 -0.76
N ASN A 647 -11.05 -4.50 0.46
CA ASN A 647 -11.65 -5.67 1.10
C ASN A 647 -13.19 -5.55 1.16
N PRO A 648 -13.94 -6.61 0.86
CA PRO A 648 -15.42 -6.58 0.82
C PRO A 648 -16.06 -6.29 2.18
N ASN A 649 -15.33 -6.34 3.29
CA ASN A 649 -15.82 -5.92 4.60
C ASN A 649 -15.89 -4.39 4.78
N PHE A 650 -15.28 -3.61 3.88
CA PHE A 650 -15.42 -2.16 3.89
C PHE A 650 -16.71 -1.70 3.20
N SER A 651 -17.30 -0.64 3.76
CA SER A 651 -18.48 0.00 3.19
C SER A 651 -18.14 0.75 1.89
N LEU A 652 -18.91 0.51 0.85
CA LEU A 652 -18.83 1.27 -0.40
C LEU A 652 -19.55 2.64 -0.33
N ASN A 653 -20.12 2.99 0.82
CA ASN A 653 -20.75 4.28 1.06
C ASN A 653 -19.77 5.34 1.56
N TYR A 654 -18.57 4.96 1.98
CA TYR A 654 -17.55 5.83 2.58
C TYR A 654 -16.18 5.56 1.99
N SER A 655 -15.43 6.63 1.77
CA SER A 655 -14.09 6.58 1.18
C SER A 655 -12.96 6.39 2.21
N ASP A 656 -13.29 6.18 3.47
CA ASP A 656 -12.37 6.22 4.61
C ASP A 656 -12.11 4.84 5.25
N TYR A 657 -12.33 3.77 4.49
CA TYR A 657 -12.19 2.37 4.96
C TYR A 657 -13.07 2.06 6.19
N SER A 658 -14.20 2.75 6.34
CA SER A 658 -15.20 2.38 7.35
C SER A 658 -15.77 1.00 7.06
N LEU A 659 -15.90 0.18 8.10
CA LEU A 659 -16.46 -1.17 7.97
C LEU A 659 -17.96 -1.13 7.65
N LYS A 660 -18.46 -2.18 7.00
CA LYS A 660 -19.89 -2.41 6.79
C LYS A 660 -20.62 -2.54 8.11
N THR A 661 -21.86 -2.08 8.19
CA THR A 661 -22.78 -2.38 9.27
C THR A 661 -23.46 -3.73 9.02
N PRO A 662 -24.09 -4.36 10.05
CA PRO A 662 -24.92 -5.56 9.87
C PRO A 662 -25.94 -5.39 8.74
N ASP A 663 -26.68 -4.27 8.69
CA ASP A 663 -27.65 -3.97 7.64
C ASP A 663 -27.01 -3.92 6.23
N GLU A 664 -25.78 -3.37 6.11
CA GLU A 664 -25.04 -3.36 4.83
C GLU A 664 -24.56 -4.74 4.40
N ILE A 665 -24.38 -5.67 5.36
CA ILE A 665 -24.01 -7.07 5.08
C ILE A 665 -25.24 -7.85 4.62
N GLU A 666 -26.39 -7.72 5.30
CA GLU A 666 -27.65 -8.39 4.96
C GLU A 666 -28.14 -8.01 3.57
N LEU A 667 -28.13 -6.72 3.21
CA LEU A 667 -28.50 -6.23 1.88
C LEU A 667 -27.63 -6.79 0.73
N ASN A 668 -26.42 -7.26 1.01
CA ASN A 668 -25.56 -7.88 0.01
C ASN A 668 -25.81 -9.39 -0.13
N ASN A 669 -26.34 -10.05 0.90
CA ASN A 669 -26.67 -11.48 0.87
C ASN A 669 -28.02 -11.76 0.17
N GLU A 670 -28.87 -10.72 -0.01
CA GLU A 670 -30.15 -10.79 -0.73
C GLU A 670 -30.02 -10.51 -2.23
N LYS A 671 -28.86 -10.07 -2.70
CA LYS A 671 -28.54 -9.87 -4.13
C LYS A 671 -27.75 -11.02 -4.70
#